data_2beb40eae4a40ac2fb9d0d38a5e10fd7
#
_entry.id   2beb40eae4a40ac2fb9d0d38a5e10fd7
#
_cell.length_a   1.000
_cell.length_b   1.000
_cell.length_c   1.000
_cell.angle_alpha   90.00
_cell.angle_beta   90.00
_cell.angle_gamma   90.00
#
_symmetry.space_group_name_H-M   'P 1'
#
loop_
_entity.id
_entity.type
_entity.pdbx_description
1 polymer ?
#
loop_
_entity_poly.entity_id
_entity_poly.type
_entity_poly.pdbx_seq_one_letter_code
_entity_poly.pdbx_strand_id
1 'polypeptide(L)'
;GVDSGDDLLENIAEQGLNYFNEAEDASGGVNASRGDVGAYNLRNMGVGNTLTLLNGRRLVNSPGYQTELIGGDYVPTVSVNSNLIPVSGMERLEILRDGASAIYGADAVAGVINNVLQKDYEGLSIKAKISAYDHFGTEDNSVTVKWGSFFNDGATNVSVFFDRYDRGKINAQEDPRWGAGEHRPFVDANSPWKNSTAFRNLSSNSIYPQMDMASSSEHAGESYNHIWTDSNGEFEIFPLGDSRCANRNPLFDTGYGTCIAQDGNGALRSNFWGSTDVRSELIRNNAVMFINHDMGNGMESFTELAVYSSDSDRTAHASYAFTSSIHYVGADNYYLNQMTVPVNGVPTAIFAGKKLRIDNYRYEEVNRLVNVKKETYRFLQGFRGSSGAWDWEVAYVDSIAKSRDVTRNRISNNLLKEALNDPTPAAYNPFSAGVNSNIERTLIDVYRKGTSELTMFDFKMSNNEFMTLPAGDVGLLVGFELREESIDDDRDPRLDGTINYTDYEGDTYPLVADVLNSSPTGDVSGSRDVSSLFAEMQIPLTSTMDMQVALRNEDFSDYGDSTVGKVALGWQIAPWLSFRASVSTAFRAPNIIQVNEKTVVRSGTQTDYAAFRVNELQSVDSVIDSDSRYTIQRKAVGASGLEAEESDNTSIGLVLTPMDNLIVTLDAWTIEKDGTIGLFGRANQTVNDMLLRIQNGTTSCDTFAGDPLVVREAADDGDAAAFAAAGVCPFGAIKYVQNDYTNMALRTIEGMDVGIYYDLETAYGDFDLRYIGTFLDTFEQKASGEFAALQAAKDSGLVPASIPISGFGDLLGKDGVYDNKHTVRVSWDKGPYGASLVALKKGSFEQTSLGKIGGVAYVVPTMTTMDLTMSYDFSLSGQKARVRFAVKNLEDERAPTADRYYGYYADAHQDYGRNYYLDLRVSF
;
A
#
# COMPACT_ATOMS: atom_id res chain seq x y z
N GLY A 1 -13.65 11.96 17.54
CA GLY A 1 -12.42 11.78 18.21
C GLY A 1 -11.43 10.98 17.41
N VAL A 2 -10.34 11.62 17.09
CA VAL A 2 -9.20 10.99 16.43
C VAL A 2 -8.35 10.33 17.52
N ASP A 3 -7.99 9.04 17.35
CA ASP A 3 -7.16 8.30 18.30
C ASP A 3 -5.83 7.85 17.72
N SER A 4 -5.69 7.93 16.41
CA SER A 4 -4.48 7.50 15.69
C SER A 4 -4.20 8.43 14.51
N GLY A 5 -3.00 8.31 13.95
CA GLY A 5 -2.67 8.94 12.68
C GLY A 5 -3.59 8.48 11.56
N ASP A 6 -3.97 7.20 11.54
CA ASP A 6 -4.90 6.65 10.53
C ASP A 6 -6.28 7.27 10.59
N ASP A 7 -6.84 7.44 11.80
CA ASP A 7 -8.11 8.17 11.99
C ASP A 7 -8.02 9.63 11.50
N LEU A 8 -6.82 10.23 11.61
CA LEU A 8 -6.59 11.59 11.14
C LEU A 8 -6.60 11.67 9.62
N LEU A 9 -5.96 10.70 8.93
CA LEU A 9 -5.91 10.63 7.45
C LEU A 9 -7.31 10.65 6.83
N GLU A 10 -8.25 9.89 7.36
CA GLU A 10 -9.62 9.81 6.84
C GLU A 10 -10.35 11.17 6.84
N ASN A 11 -10.01 12.05 7.78
CA ASN A 11 -10.65 13.34 7.96
C ASN A 11 -10.04 14.49 7.13
N ILE A 12 -8.94 14.24 6.41
CA ILE A 12 -8.32 15.22 5.52
C ILE A 12 -8.98 15.11 4.14
N ALA A 13 -9.61 16.20 3.67
CA ALA A 13 -10.32 16.20 2.39
C ALA A 13 -9.38 15.94 1.21
N GLU A 14 -8.17 16.48 1.27
CA GLU A 14 -7.13 16.38 0.26
C GLU A 14 -6.39 15.04 0.27
N GLN A 15 -6.62 14.18 1.27
CA GLN A 15 -6.03 12.84 1.34
C GLN A 15 -6.55 11.97 0.18
N GLY A 16 -5.64 11.44 -0.61
CA GLY A 16 -5.89 10.47 -1.67
C GLY A 16 -6.02 9.03 -1.15
N LEU A 17 -5.67 8.06 -1.98
CA LEU A 17 -5.70 6.64 -1.63
C LEU A 17 -4.78 6.33 -0.44
N ASN A 18 -5.25 5.44 0.42
CA ASN A 18 -4.46 4.90 1.53
C ASN A 18 -3.98 3.49 1.19
N TYR A 19 -2.82 3.37 0.57
CA TYR A 19 -2.22 2.08 0.21
C TYR A 19 -1.71 1.25 1.40
N PHE A 20 -1.68 1.81 2.62
CA PHE A 20 -1.15 1.15 3.82
C PHE A 20 -2.24 0.84 4.84
N ASN A 21 -3.42 0.50 4.34
CA ASN A 21 -4.55 0.15 5.18
C ASN A 21 -4.47 -1.30 5.71
N GLU A 22 -5.27 -1.61 6.73
CA GLU A 22 -5.27 -2.90 7.41
C GLU A 22 -5.67 -4.07 6.48
N ALA A 23 -6.60 -3.86 5.56
CA ALA A 23 -7.02 -4.92 4.63
C ALA A 23 -5.92 -5.24 3.62
N GLU A 24 -5.15 -4.25 3.17
CA GLU A 24 -3.98 -4.46 2.32
C GLU A 24 -2.86 -5.19 3.09
N ASP A 25 -2.59 -4.82 4.34
CA ASP A 25 -1.66 -5.55 5.22
C ASP A 25 -2.09 -7.02 5.39
N ALA A 26 -3.39 -7.28 5.53
CA ALA A 26 -3.95 -8.61 5.70
C ALA A 26 -4.00 -9.44 4.40
N SER A 27 -4.01 -8.81 3.24
CA SER A 27 -4.29 -9.47 1.94
C SER A 27 -3.26 -10.53 1.52
N GLY A 28 -2.04 -10.45 2.02
CA GLY A 28 -0.93 -11.26 1.53
C GLY A 28 -0.29 -10.70 0.26
N GLY A 29 -0.65 -9.49 -0.15
CA GLY A 29 -0.06 -8.76 -1.26
C GLY A 29 1.35 -8.23 -0.97
N VAL A 30 1.84 -7.32 -1.82
CA VAL A 30 3.21 -6.80 -1.70
C VAL A 30 3.44 -5.96 -0.45
N ASN A 31 2.39 -5.38 0.12
CA ASN A 31 2.43 -4.61 1.37
C ASN A 31 2.03 -5.43 2.60
N ALA A 32 1.77 -6.72 2.44
CA ALA A 32 1.43 -7.59 3.56
C ALA A 32 2.54 -7.64 4.59
N SER A 33 2.15 -7.79 5.85
CA SER A 33 3.08 -7.93 6.99
C SER A 33 3.93 -6.68 7.25
N ARG A 34 3.38 -5.48 7.02
CA ARG A 34 4.05 -4.21 7.35
C ARG A 34 3.72 -3.71 8.77
N GLY A 35 2.65 -4.25 9.38
CA GLY A 35 2.19 -3.88 10.71
C GLY A 35 1.72 -2.42 10.77
N ASP A 36 1.86 -1.80 11.94
CA ASP A 36 1.38 -0.44 12.19
C ASP A 36 2.13 0.59 11.35
N VAL A 37 1.53 1.02 10.25
CA VAL A 37 2.06 2.05 9.35
C VAL A 37 0.92 2.83 8.70
N GLY A 38 1.07 4.15 8.66
CA GLY A 38 0.19 5.06 7.91
C GLY A 38 1.03 6.11 7.20
N ALA A 39 0.53 6.67 6.11
CA ALA A 39 1.23 7.72 5.39
C ALA A 39 0.27 8.73 4.76
N TYR A 40 0.69 9.98 4.71
CA TYR A 40 -0.03 11.03 4.03
C TYR A 40 0.17 10.93 2.51
N ASN A 41 -0.92 11.14 1.76
CA ASN A 41 -0.94 11.14 0.30
C ASN A 41 -1.83 12.28 -0.20
N LEU A 42 -1.34 13.50 -0.08
CA LEU A 42 -2.10 14.69 -0.50
C LEU A 42 -2.34 14.67 -2.01
N ARG A 43 -3.58 15.00 -2.43
CA ARG A 43 -4.00 15.14 -3.83
C ARG A 43 -3.74 13.89 -4.68
N ASN A 44 -3.60 12.73 -4.03
CA ASN A 44 -3.29 11.45 -4.69
C ASN A 44 -2.00 11.46 -5.53
N MET A 45 -1.02 12.30 -5.14
CA MET A 45 0.28 12.40 -5.80
C MET A 45 1.19 11.19 -5.58
N GLY A 46 0.78 10.31 -4.68
CA GLY A 46 1.55 9.16 -4.21
C GLY A 46 2.24 9.43 -2.86
N VAL A 47 2.42 8.35 -2.12
CA VAL A 47 3.12 8.38 -0.83
C VAL A 47 4.58 8.77 -1.06
N GLY A 48 5.13 9.59 -0.17
CA GLY A 48 6.48 10.15 -0.30
C GLY A 48 6.54 11.47 -1.10
N ASN A 49 5.40 11.95 -1.64
CA ASN A 49 5.28 13.29 -2.23
C ASN A 49 4.69 14.32 -1.25
N THR A 50 4.33 13.89 -0.05
CA THR A 50 3.86 14.73 1.05
C THR A 50 4.88 14.71 2.18
N LEU A 51 5.51 15.84 2.43
CA LEU A 51 6.48 15.95 3.51
C LEU A 51 5.78 15.99 4.87
N THR A 52 6.16 15.08 5.75
CA THR A 52 5.62 15.00 7.11
C THR A 52 6.61 15.56 8.12
N LEU A 53 6.18 16.56 8.89
CA LEU A 53 6.98 17.23 9.90
C LEU A 53 6.38 17.08 11.29
N LEU A 54 7.24 17.13 12.28
CA LEU A 54 6.92 17.31 13.69
C LEU A 54 7.55 18.62 14.19
N ASN A 55 6.71 19.56 14.63
CA ASN A 55 7.16 20.88 15.10
C ASN A 55 8.10 21.61 14.11
N GLY A 56 7.84 21.44 12.80
CA GLY A 56 8.59 22.05 11.71
C GLY A 56 9.87 21.34 11.29
N ARG A 57 10.18 20.14 11.83
CA ARG A 57 11.36 19.34 11.47
C ARG A 57 11.01 17.96 10.96
N ARG A 58 11.85 17.44 10.10
CA ARG A 58 11.68 16.09 9.50
C ARG A 58 11.66 15.00 10.56
N LEU A 59 10.89 13.96 10.27
CA LEU A 59 10.85 12.70 11.00
C LEU A 59 11.64 11.63 10.23
N VAL A 60 12.18 10.65 10.96
CA VAL A 60 12.82 9.48 10.37
C VAL A 60 11.80 8.66 9.57
N ASN A 61 12.23 8.14 8.43
CA ASN A 61 11.41 7.29 7.58
C ASN A 61 11.08 5.96 8.28
N SER A 62 9.93 5.37 7.93
CA SER A 62 9.58 4.04 8.40
C SER A 62 10.59 3.01 7.86
N PRO A 63 11.14 2.15 8.72
CA PRO A 63 12.04 1.10 8.28
C PRO A 63 11.29 0.01 7.52
N GLY A 64 11.94 -0.59 6.54
CA GLY A 64 11.32 -1.59 5.69
C GLY A 64 10.25 -0.95 4.81
N TYR A 65 10.63 -0.58 3.61
CA TYR A 65 9.79 0.12 2.65
C TYR A 65 8.48 -0.61 2.30
N GLN A 66 7.47 0.15 1.91
CA GLN A 66 6.25 -0.28 1.25
C GLN A 66 6.38 -0.14 -0.26
N THR A 67 5.32 -0.52 -0.97
CA THR A 67 5.25 -0.34 -2.41
C THR A 67 3.96 0.35 -2.81
N GLU A 68 4.01 1.12 -3.87
CA GLU A 68 2.90 1.83 -4.48
C GLU A 68 2.81 1.47 -5.96
N LEU A 69 1.60 1.41 -6.53
CA LEU A 69 1.40 1.16 -7.95
C LEU A 69 1.67 2.43 -8.74
N ILE A 70 2.80 2.47 -9.45
CA ILE A 70 3.20 3.62 -10.27
C ILE A 70 3.58 3.12 -11.67
N GLY A 71 2.85 3.56 -12.68
CA GLY A 71 2.94 2.97 -14.00
C GLY A 71 2.22 1.61 -14.03
N GLY A 72 2.88 0.59 -14.51
CA GLY A 72 2.30 -0.74 -14.69
C GLY A 72 2.62 -1.76 -13.60
N ASP A 73 3.37 -1.41 -12.54
CA ASP A 73 3.75 -2.35 -11.47
C ASP A 73 4.11 -1.61 -10.15
N TYR A 74 4.41 -2.38 -9.10
CA TYR A 74 4.69 -1.87 -7.76
C TYR A 74 6.13 -1.36 -7.62
N VAL A 75 6.28 -0.14 -7.12
CA VAL A 75 7.54 0.59 -6.91
C VAL A 75 7.77 0.78 -5.41
N PRO A 76 9.00 0.57 -4.88
CA PRO A 76 9.29 0.82 -3.48
C PRO A 76 9.14 2.29 -3.13
N THR A 77 8.44 2.54 -2.04
CA THR A 77 8.18 3.88 -1.51
C THR A 77 8.63 3.95 -0.06
N VAL A 78 9.34 5.02 0.26
CA VAL A 78 9.80 5.32 1.61
C VAL A 78 9.02 6.52 2.12
N SER A 79 8.50 6.43 3.34
CA SER A 79 7.71 7.48 3.98
C SER A 79 7.81 7.44 5.49
N VAL A 80 7.47 8.56 6.12
CA VAL A 80 7.28 8.64 7.57
C VAL A 80 6.01 7.89 7.96
N ASN A 81 6.06 7.14 9.04
CA ASN A 81 4.87 6.55 9.65
C ASN A 81 4.07 7.63 10.41
N SER A 82 2.88 7.97 9.94
CA SER A 82 2.01 8.96 10.59
C SER A 82 1.60 8.56 12.02
N ASN A 83 1.64 7.27 12.35
CA ASN A 83 1.32 6.77 13.69
C ASN A 83 2.41 7.03 14.75
N LEU A 84 3.58 7.53 14.35
CA LEU A 84 4.62 8.01 15.28
C LEU A 84 4.17 9.21 16.11
N ILE A 85 3.13 9.93 15.67
CA ILE A 85 2.75 11.21 16.23
C ILE A 85 1.68 11.00 17.30
N PRO A 86 1.91 11.42 18.56
CA PRO A 86 0.92 11.30 19.63
C PRO A 86 -0.20 12.28 19.38
N VAL A 87 -1.34 11.80 18.91
CA VAL A 87 -2.52 12.63 18.61
C VAL A 87 -3.02 13.40 19.85
N SER A 88 -2.83 12.84 21.03
CA SER A 88 -3.20 13.52 22.29
C SER A 88 -2.42 14.79 22.55
N GLY A 89 -1.17 14.82 22.18
CA GLY A 89 -0.28 15.99 22.32
C GLY A 89 -0.47 17.04 21.24
N MET A 90 -1.25 16.76 20.20
CA MET A 90 -1.42 17.66 19.06
C MET A 90 -2.15 18.93 19.46
N GLU A 91 -1.56 20.07 19.18
CA GLU A 91 -2.18 21.38 19.29
C GLU A 91 -2.96 21.71 18.03
N ARG A 92 -2.32 21.54 16.86
CA ARG A 92 -2.91 21.77 15.55
C ARG A 92 -2.18 20.97 14.47
N LEU A 93 -2.88 20.75 13.38
CA LEU A 93 -2.35 20.22 12.12
C LEU A 93 -2.27 21.35 11.11
N GLU A 94 -1.08 21.61 10.59
CA GLU A 94 -0.86 22.60 9.53
C GLU A 94 -0.70 21.85 8.21
N ILE A 95 -1.56 22.18 7.24
CA ILE A 95 -1.52 21.58 5.89
C ILE A 95 -1.19 22.70 4.91
N LEU A 96 0.01 22.64 4.35
CA LEU A 96 0.42 23.50 3.25
C LEU A 96 0.19 22.72 1.95
N ARG A 97 -0.75 23.18 1.13
CA ARG A 97 -1.30 22.47 -0.03
C ARG A 97 -0.56 22.71 -1.33
N ASP A 98 0.34 23.69 -1.34
CA ASP A 98 1.11 24.05 -2.53
C ASP A 98 2.50 23.45 -2.46
N GLY A 99 3.20 23.40 -3.62
CA GLY A 99 4.60 23.00 -3.65
C GLY A 99 5.41 23.84 -2.67
N ALA A 100 6.08 23.17 -1.76
CA ALA A 100 6.72 23.81 -0.61
C ALA A 100 8.21 23.45 -0.49
N SER A 101 8.79 22.80 -1.50
CA SER A 101 10.19 22.37 -1.48
C SER A 101 11.15 23.54 -1.35
N ALA A 102 10.80 24.74 -1.84
CA ALA A 102 11.61 25.95 -1.66
C ALA A 102 11.77 26.37 -0.19
N ILE A 103 10.84 25.95 0.69
CA ILE A 103 10.86 26.27 2.12
C ILE A 103 11.35 25.07 2.95
N TYR A 104 10.81 23.88 2.69
CA TYR A 104 10.99 22.69 3.52
C TYR A 104 11.89 21.60 2.90
N GLY A 105 12.33 21.77 1.64
CA GLY A 105 13.19 20.84 0.94
C GLY A 105 12.45 19.74 0.18
N ALA A 106 13.20 18.71 -0.20
CA ALA A 106 12.71 17.57 -0.95
C ALA A 106 11.42 16.95 -0.35
N ASP A 107 10.68 16.20 -1.18
CA ASP A 107 9.45 15.46 -0.83
C ASP A 107 8.19 16.33 -0.59
N ALA A 108 8.31 17.67 -0.62
CA ALA A 108 7.19 18.58 -0.47
C ALA A 108 6.54 18.95 -1.83
N VAL A 109 6.31 17.95 -2.68
CA VAL A 109 5.75 18.09 -4.04
C VAL A 109 4.25 18.38 -3.98
N ALA A 110 3.48 17.54 -3.28
CA ALA A 110 2.04 17.70 -3.08
C ALA A 110 1.70 18.68 -1.95
N GLY A 111 2.68 18.91 -1.09
CA GLY A 111 2.54 19.79 0.07
C GLY A 111 3.26 19.28 1.30
N VAL A 112 2.98 19.95 2.42
CA VAL A 112 3.56 19.62 3.73
C VAL A 112 2.46 19.43 4.75
N ILE A 113 2.61 18.42 5.60
CA ILE A 113 1.82 18.24 6.82
C ILE A 113 2.73 18.41 8.02
N ASN A 114 2.57 19.51 8.73
CA ASN A 114 3.29 19.80 9.96
C ASN A 114 2.40 19.51 11.17
N ASN A 115 2.81 18.53 11.96
CA ASN A 115 2.15 18.15 13.19
C ASN A 115 2.74 18.98 14.33
N VAL A 116 1.99 19.95 14.81
CA VAL A 116 2.43 20.82 15.90
C VAL A 116 1.90 20.28 17.21
N LEU A 117 2.80 19.89 18.11
CA LEU A 117 2.47 19.42 19.43
C LEU A 117 2.43 20.57 20.42
N GLN A 118 1.57 20.45 21.42
CA GLN A 118 1.44 21.39 22.51
C GLN A 118 2.74 21.45 23.33
N LYS A 119 3.26 22.65 23.52
CA LYS A 119 4.44 22.93 24.37
C LYS A 119 3.98 23.70 25.61
N ASP A 120 4.81 23.73 26.63
CA ASP A 120 4.59 24.50 27.86
C ASP A 120 3.25 24.16 28.54
N TYR A 121 2.88 22.87 28.52
CA TYR A 121 1.69 22.38 29.17
C TYR A 121 1.83 22.52 30.71
N GLU A 122 0.73 22.89 31.38
CA GLU A 122 0.64 22.94 32.83
C GLU A 122 -0.55 22.13 33.33
N GLY A 123 -0.34 21.29 34.32
CA GLY A 123 -1.35 20.46 34.96
C GLY A 123 -1.25 18.99 34.58
N LEU A 124 -2.29 18.22 34.93
CA LEU A 124 -2.44 16.80 34.60
C LEU A 124 -3.78 16.57 33.95
N SER A 125 -3.81 15.88 32.83
CA SER A 125 -5.05 15.42 32.20
C SER A 125 -4.93 13.94 31.86
N ILE A 126 -5.93 13.16 32.24
CA ILE A 126 -6.03 11.72 31.95
C ILE A 126 -7.32 11.48 31.15
N LYS A 127 -7.21 10.79 30.02
CA LYS A 127 -8.35 10.35 29.21
C LYS A 127 -8.31 8.83 29.07
N ALA A 128 -9.42 8.17 29.29
CA ALA A 128 -9.63 6.76 28.96
C ALA A 128 -10.78 6.65 27.96
N LYS A 129 -10.63 5.83 26.94
CA LYS A 129 -11.63 5.59 25.89
C LYS A 129 -11.79 4.10 25.65
N ILE A 130 -13.02 3.67 25.41
CA ILE A 130 -13.40 2.34 24.94
C ILE A 130 -14.22 2.48 23.68
N SER A 131 -14.00 1.62 22.69
CA SER A 131 -14.77 1.55 21.45
C SER A 131 -15.26 0.13 21.23
N ALA A 132 -16.47 -0.01 20.65
CA ALA A 132 -17.08 -1.29 20.29
C ALA A 132 -17.73 -1.19 18.91
N TYR A 133 -17.76 -2.29 18.18
CA TYR A 133 -18.29 -2.38 16.83
C TYR A 133 -19.66 -3.05 16.82
N ASP A 134 -20.51 -2.65 15.88
CA ASP A 134 -21.87 -3.23 15.75
C ASP A 134 -21.82 -4.67 15.20
N HIS A 135 -20.86 -4.92 14.29
CA HIS A 135 -20.75 -6.18 13.56
C HIS A 135 -19.71 -7.14 14.13
N PHE A 136 -18.83 -6.69 15.04
CA PHE A 136 -17.68 -7.47 15.50
C PHE A 136 -17.62 -7.55 17.01
N GLY A 137 -17.20 -8.70 17.53
CA GLY A 137 -17.05 -8.94 18.96
C GLY A 137 -15.80 -8.33 19.61
N THR A 138 -15.13 -7.41 18.91
CA THR A 138 -13.88 -6.79 19.36
C THR A 138 -14.09 -5.42 19.96
N GLU A 139 -13.17 -5.01 20.82
CA GLU A 139 -13.12 -3.69 21.46
C GLU A 139 -11.74 -3.05 21.24
N ASP A 140 -11.74 -1.70 21.14
CA ASP A 140 -10.50 -0.94 21.15
C ASP A 140 -10.47 -0.04 22.39
N ASN A 141 -9.31 0.03 23.03
CA ASN A 141 -9.11 0.80 24.24
C ASN A 141 -7.98 1.80 24.07
N SER A 142 -8.09 2.99 24.63
CA SER A 142 -6.98 3.93 24.71
C SER A 142 -6.90 4.66 26.04
N VAL A 143 -5.68 4.93 26.45
CA VAL A 143 -5.37 5.75 27.61
C VAL A 143 -4.38 6.83 27.20
N THR A 144 -4.73 8.07 27.52
CA THR A 144 -3.91 9.25 27.24
C THR A 144 -3.58 9.96 28.52
N VAL A 145 -2.34 10.33 28.71
CA VAL A 145 -1.87 11.16 29.84
C VAL A 145 -1.16 12.37 29.29
N LYS A 146 -1.55 13.55 29.76
CA LYS A 146 -0.82 14.82 29.57
C LYS A 146 -0.41 15.33 30.93
N TRP A 147 0.85 15.63 31.07
CA TRP A 147 1.38 16.23 32.30
C TRP A 147 2.38 17.32 31.96
N GLY A 148 2.39 18.38 32.74
CA GLY A 148 3.42 19.38 32.64
C GLY A 148 3.46 20.29 33.86
N SER A 149 4.63 20.88 34.09
CA SER A 149 4.85 21.78 35.18
C SER A 149 6.00 22.74 34.90
N PHE A 150 5.94 23.90 35.52
CA PHE A 150 7.01 24.88 35.54
C PHE A 150 7.89 24.71 36.77
N PHE A 151 9.18 24.84 36.57
CA PHE A 151 10.25 24.76 37.59
C PHE A 151 11.15 26.00 37.51
N ASN A 152 12.04 26.18 38.47
CA ASN A 152 13.02 27.28 38.52
C ASN A 152 12.38 28.67 38.37
N ASP A 153 11.39 28.95 39.20
CA ASP A 153 10.63 30.22 39.17
C ASP A 153 9.99 30.50 37.79
N GLY A 154 9.57 29.46 37.08
CA GLY A 154 8.93 29.58 35.77
C GLY A 154 9.90 29.50 34.57
N ALA A 155 11.20 29.48 34.79
CA ALA A 155 12.18 29.46 33.73
C ALA A 155 12.25 28.12 32.98
N THR A 156 11.78 27.02 33.57
CA THR A 156 11.82 25.69 32.92
C THR A 156 10.42 25.08 32.87
N ASN A 157 9.93 24.75 31.71
CA ASN A 157 8.76 23.88 31.55
C ASN A 157 9.18 22.48 31.17
N VAL A 158 8.55 21.49 31.77
CA VAL A 158 8.62 20.08 31.34
C VAL A 158 7.21 19.63 31.03
N SER A 159 6.98 19.19 29.80
CA SER A 159 5.68 18.68 29.31
C SER A 159 5.86 17.25 28.83
N VAL A 160 4.94 16.35 29.21
CA VAL A 160 4.96 14.92 28.80
C VAL A 160 3.59 14.54 28.27
N PHE A 161 3.58 13.90 27.12
CA PHE A 161 2.40 13.34 26.49
C PHE A 161 2.62 11.84 26.31
N PHE A 162 1.65 11.05 26.74
CA PHE A 162 1.69 9.59 26.62
C PHE A 162 0.36 9.08 26.11
N ASP A 163 0.40 8.25 25.08
CA ASP A 163 -0.73 7.53 24.51
C ASP A 163 -0.45 6.02 24.48
N ARG A 164 -1.38 5.25 25.02
CA ARG A 164 -1.47 3.81 24.79
C ARG A 164 -2.75 3.50 24.05
N TYR A 165 -2.64 2.77 22.96
CA TYR A 165 -3.75 2.27 22.16
C TYR A 165 -3.66 0.75 22.09
N ASP A 166 -4.75 0.09 22.43
CA ASP A 166 -4.90 -1.36 22.43
C ASP A 166 -6.11 -1.70 21.56
N ARG A 167 -5.86 -2.33 20.43
CA ARG A 167 -6.82 -2.59 19.38
C ARG A 167 -7.00 -4.09 19.19
N GLY A 168 -8.25 -4.56 19.27
CA GLY A 168 -8.57 -5.95 19.04
C GLY A 168 -8.57 -6.31 17.55
N LYS A 169 -8.29 -7.57 17.26
CA LYS A 169 -8.34 -8.11 15.90
C LYS A 169 -9.77 -8.34 15.41
N ILE A 170 -9.94 -8.36 14.10
CA ILE A 170 -11.19 -8.75 13.44
C ILE A 170 -10.89 -9.84 12.42
N ASN A 171 -11.51 -11.01 12.58
CA ASN A 171 -11.38 -12.10 11.62
C ASN A 171 -12.45 -12.00 10.52
N ALA A 172 -12.11 -12.37 9.31
CA ALA A 172 -13.04 -12.30 8.17
C ALA A 172 -14.31 -13.13 8.37
N GLN A 173 -14.26 -14.20 9.17
CA GLN A 173 -15.43 -15.03 9.48
C GLN A 173 -16.52 -14.30 10.29
N GLU A 174 -16.17 -13.19 10.94
CA GLU A 174 -17.13 -12.41 11.72
C GLU A 174 -18.11 -11.63 10.83
N ASP A 175 -17.77 -11.43 9.55
CA ASP A 175 -18.62 -10.77 8.57
C ASP A 175 -18.97 -11.71 7.40
N PRO A 176 -20.26 -11.94 7.10
CA PRO A 176 -20.67 -12.81 6.00
C PRO A 176 -20.19 -12.33 4.62
N ARG A 177 -19.93 -11.02 4.42
CA ARG A 177 -19.37 -10.50 3.15
C ARG A 177 -17.91 -10.88 3.01
N TRP A 178 -17.12 -10.66 4.06
CA TRP A 178 -15.67 -10.92 4.01
C TRP A 178 -15.36 -12.42 4.02
N GLY A 179 -16.10 -13.18 4.86
CA GLY A 179 -15.89 -14.61 5.03
C GLY A 179 -16.45 -15.48 3.91
N ALA A 180 -17.31 -14.95 3.04
CA ALA A 180 -17.98 -15.77 2.04
C ALA A 180 -17.07 -16.22 0.89
N GLY A 181 -16.07 -15.41 0.49
CA GLY A 181 -15.26 -15.62 -0.73
C GLY A 181 -16.07 -15.57 -2.04
N GLU A 182 -17.41 -15.49 -1.96
CA GLU A 182 -18.32 -15.39 -3.09
C GLU A 182 -19.09 -14.07 -3.00
N HIS A 183 -18.64 -13.07 -3.76
CA HIS A 183 -19.16 -11.70 -3.67
C HIS A 183 -20.24 -11.38 -4.70
N ARG A 184 -20.53 -12.25 -5.66
CA ARG A 184 -21.62 -12.01 -6.65
C ARG A 184 -22.98 -11.71 -6.01
N PRO A 185 -23.38 -12.29 -4.86
CA PRO A 185 -24.63 -11.93 -4.20
C PRO A 185 -24.72 -10.45 -3.82
N PHE A 186 -23.59 -9.77 -3.58
CA PHE A 186 -23.54 -8.36 -3.16
C PHE A 186 -23.44 -7.38 -4.34
N VAL A 187 -23.22 -7.84 -5.57
CA VAL A 187 -23.30 -7.01 -6.78
C VAL A 187 -24.77 -6.69 -7.07
N ASP A 188 -25.05 -5.44 -7.47
CA ASP A 188 -26.40 -4.99 -7.79
C ASP A 188 -27.10 -5.96 -8.78
N ALA A 189 -28.35 -6.30 -8.48
CA ALA A 189 -29.12 -7.27 -9.26
C ALA A 189 -29.35 -6.87 -10.72
N ASN A 190 -29.35 -5.59 -11.02
CA ASN A 190 -29.55 -5.04 -12.37
C ASN A 190 -28.22 -4.79 -13.10
N SER A 191 -27.08 -4.98 -12.41
CA SER A 191 -25.77 -4.80 -13.02
C SER A 191 -25.48 -5.92 -14.03
N PRO A 192 -24.91 -5.63 -15.21
CA PRO A 192 -24.43 -6.65 -16.14
C PRO A 192 -23.34 -7.54 -15.51
N TRP A 193 -22.73 -7.08 -14.41
CA TRP A 193 -21.68 -7.76 -13.66
C TRP A 193 -22.18 -8.76 -12.62
N LYS A 194 -23.50 -8.85 -12.36
CA LYS A 194 -24.10 -9.68 -11.32
C LYS A 194 -23.65 -11.13 -11.30
N ASN A 195 -23.40 -11.69 -12.47
CA ASN A 195 -22.98 -13.09 -12.62
C ASN A 195 -21.51 -13.24 -13.04
N SER A 196 -20.75 -12.16 -13.05
CA SER A 196 -19.34 -12.20 -13.44
C SER A 196 -18.53 -13.04 -12.46
N THR A 197 -17.68 -13.92 -13.00
CA THR A 197 -16.76 -14.73 -12.19
C THR A 197 -15.65 -13.90 -11.55
N ALA A 198 -15.45 -12.67 -11.96
CA ALA A 198 -14.53 -11.72 -11.29
C ALA A 198 -14.89 -11.54 -9.81
N PHE A 199 -16.19 -11.50 -9.48
CA PHE A 199 -16.65 -11.39 -8.09
C PHE A 199 -16.67 -12.72 -7.31
N ARG A 200 -16.14 -13.79 -7.89
CA ARG A 200 -15.91 -15.05 -7.19
C ARG A 200 -14.47 -15.12 -6.70
N ASN A 201 -14.25 -14.74 -5.45
CA ASN A 201 -12.93 -14.65 -4.84
C ASN A 201 -12.46 -15.97 -4.19
N LEU A 202 -12.97 -17.11 -4.69
CA LEU A 202 -12.58 -18.45 -4.26
C LEU A 202 -11.33 -18.90 -5.05
N SER A 203 -10.30 -19.34 -4.34
CA SER A 203 -9.07 -19.87 -4.94
C SER A 203 -9.31 -21.18 -5.66
N SER A 204 -8.64 -21.39 -6.79
CA SER A 204 -8.53 -22.72 -7.42
C SER A 204 -7.58 -23.65 -6.66
N ASN A 205 -6.67 -23.13 -5.85
CA ASN A 205 -5.85 -23.91 -4.94
C ASN A 205 -6.66 -24.26 -3.68
N SER A 206 -6.85 -25.53 -3.42
CA SER A 206 -7.51 -26.04 -2.22
C SER A 206 -6.66 -27.14 -1.56
N ILE A 207 -7.14 -27.66 -0.44
CA ILE A 207 -6.52 -28.81 0.23
C ILE A 207 -6.67 -30.12 -0.57
N TYR A 208 -7.42 -30.11 -1.66
CA TYR A 208 -7.59 -31.20 -2.60
C TYR A 208 -6.76 -30.91 -3.85
N PRO A 209 -5.56 -31.51 -3.97
CA PRO A 209 -4.65 -31.19 -5.05
C PRO A 209 -5.13 -31.69 -6.41
N GLN A 210 -4.80 -30.93 -7.45
CA GLN A 210 -4.77 -31.39 -8.83
C GLN A 210 -3.37 -31.90 -9.13
N MET A 211 -3.27 -33.03 -9.80
CA MET A 211 -2.02 -33.75 -10.08
C MET A 211 -1.95 -34.24 -11.51
N ASP A 212 -0.73 -34.35 -12.02
CA ASP A 212 -0.43 -34.78 -13.36
C ASP A 212 0.66 -35.86 -13.36
N MET A 213 0.42 -36.94 -14.13
CA MET A 213 1.36 -38.04 -14.35
C MET A 213 2.24 -37.85 -15.60
N ALA A 214 1.77 -37.06 -16.56
CA ALA A 214 2.35 -37.00 -17.90
C ALA A 214 3.43 -35.93 -18.07
N SER A 215 3.71 -35.13 -17.04
CA SER A 215 4.62 -34.00 -17.13
C SER A 215 6.08 -34.33 -17.37
N SER A 216 6.42 -35.61 -17.63
CA SER A 216 7.78 -36.01 -17.93
C SER A 216 7.89 -36.90 -19.17
N SER A 217 8.99 -36.73 -19.87
CA SER A 217 9.39 -37.64 -20.97
C SER A 217 9.46 -39.11 -20.54
N GLU A 218 9.52 -39.42 -19.26
CA GLU A 218 9.55 -40.77 -18.70
C GLU A 218 8.24 -41.54 -18.91
N HIS A 219 7.13 -40.83 -19.10
CA HIS A 219 5.80 -41.42 -19.33
C HIS A 219 5.33 -41.29 -20.78
N ALA A 220 6.15 -40.77 -21.67
CA ALA A 220 5.82 -40.64 -23.08
C ALA A 220 5.54 -42.01 -23.71
N GLY A 221 4.30 -42.24 -24.17
CA GLY A 221 3.84 -43.47 -24.75
C GLY A 221 3.17 -44.44 -23.77
N GLU A 222 3.00 -44.11 -22.47
CA GLU A 222 2.17 -44.88 -21.55
C GLU A 222 0.66 -44.68 -21.85
N SER A 223 -0.10 -45.75 -21.73
CA SER A 223 -1.56 -45.71 -21.84
C SER A 223 -2.16 -45.46 -20.45
N TYR A 224 -2.73 -44.28 -20.22
CA TYR A 224 -3.39 -43.92 -18.96
C TYR A 224 -4.79 -44.55 -18.91
N ASN A 225 -5.22 -44.85 -17.68
CA ASN A 225 -6.55 -45.35 -17.45
C ASN A 225 -7.56 -44.18 -17.35
N HIS A 226 -8.21 -43.87 -18.44
CA HIS A 226 -9.18 -42.76 -18.57
C HIS A 226 -10.42 -42.85 -17.62
N ILE A 227 -10.54 -43.89 -16.76
CA ILE A 227 -11.58 -43.93 -15.73
C ILE A 227 -11.29 -42.93 -14.60
N TRP A 228 -10.02 -42.73 -14.26
CA TRP A 228 -9.57 -41.90 -13.14
C TRP A 228 -8.75 -40.70 -13.56
N THR A 229 -8.14 -40.75 -14.72
CA THR A 229 -7.33 -39.69 -15.29
C THR A 229 -7.87 -39.29 -16.66
N ASP A 230 -7.55 -38.10 -17.14
CA ASP A 230 -7.77 -37.73 -18.51
C ASP A 230 -6.73 -38.38 -19.44
N SER A 231 -6.77 -38.06 -20.75
CA SER A 231 -5.84 -38.63 -21.74
C SER A 231 -4.40 -38.21 -21.51
N ASN A 232 -4.15 -37.14 -20.80
CA ASN A 232 -2.82 -36.62 -20.48
C ASN A 232 -2.31 -37.10 -19.13
N GLY A 233 -3.12 -37.81 -18.34
CA GLY A 233 -2.77 -38.32 -17.01
C GLY A 233 -3.13 -37.38 -15.89
N GLU A 234 -3.86 -36.29 -16.17
CA GLU A 234 -4.34 -35.37 -15.15
C GLU A 234 -5.49 -35.96 -14.35
N PHE A 235 -5.49 -35.69 -13.04
CA PHE A 235 -6.56 -36.08 -12.11
C PHE A 235 -6.61 -35.11 -10.90
N GLU A 236 -7.71 -35.18 -10.19
CA GLU A 236 -7.92 -34.42 -8.99
C GLU A 236 -8.32 -35.32 -7.82
N ILE A 237 -7.91 -34.89 -6.64
CA ILE A 237 -8.32 -35.48 -5.37
C ILE A 237 -9.65 -34.85 -4.94
N PHE A 238 -10.58 -35.70 -4.46
CA PHE A 238 -11.89 -35.24 -3.96
C PHE A 238 -12.20 -35.87 -2.61
N PRO A 239 -13.14 -35.32 -1.83
CA PRO A 239 -13.66 -35.99 -0.66
C PRO A 239 -14.27 -37.35 -1.02
N LEU A 240 -14.09 -38.37 -0.15
CA LEU A 240 -14.62 -39.72 -0.37
C LEU A 240 -16.13 -39.73 -0.45
N GLY A 241 -16.89 -39.53 -1.19
CA GLY A 241 -18.33 -39.39 -1.32
C GLY A 241 -18.74 -38.31 -2.30
N ASP A 242 -17.77 -37.62 -2.86
CA ASP A 242 -18.03 -36.69 -3.95
C ASP A 242 -18.61 -37.44 -5.17
N SER A 243 -19.61 -36.85 -5.82
CA SER A 243 -20.31 -37.49 -6.95
C SER A 243 -19.40 -37.78 -8.12
N ARG A 244 -18.29 -37.02 -8.29
CA ARG A 244 -17.28 -37.27 -9.34
C ARG A 244 -16.57 -38.61 -9.15
N CYS A 245 -16.32 -39.01 -7.91
CA CYS A 245 -15.78 -40.31 -7.56
C CYS A 245 -16.83 -41.42 -7.49
N ALA A 246 -17.97 -41.15 -6.87
CA ALA A 246 -19.01 -42.12 -6.60
C ALA A 246 -19.61 -42.76 -7.88
N ASN A 247 -19.53 -42.03 -8.98
CA ASN A 247 -19.99 -42.49 -10.28
C ASN A 247 -18.94 -43.31 -11.08
N ARG A 248 -17.73 -43.50 -10.51
CA ARG A 248 -16.65 -44.29 -11.13
C ARG A 248 -16.73 -45.73 -10.68
N ASN A 249 -16.53 -46.64 -11.60
CA ASN A 249 -16.54 -48.10 -11.32
C ASN A 249 -15.33 -48.75 -11.99
N PRO A 250 -14.36 -49.26 -11.24
CA PRO A 250 -14.29 -49.19 -9.76
C PRO A 250 -14.01 -47.81 -9.23
N LEU A 251 -14.47 -47.54 -8.01
CA LEU A 251 -14.12 -46.35 -7.23
C LEU A 251 -12.62 -46.43 -6.88
N PHE A 252 -11.89 -45.33 -7.05
CA PHE A 252 -10.53 -45.21 -6.52
C PHE A 252 -10.57 -44.52 -5.17
N ASP A 253 -10.65 -45.30 -4.10
CA ASP A 253 -10.49 -44.82 -2.72
C ASP A 253 -8.99 -44.78 -2.38
N THR A 254 -8.47 -43.61 -1.98
CA THR A 254 -7.04 -43.46 -1.59
C THR A 254 -6.70 -44.18 -0.30
N GLY A 255 -7.70 -44.56 0.51
CA GLY A 255 -7.54 -45.08 1.86
C GLY A 255 -7.32 -44.02 2.93
N TYR A 256 -7.36 -42.73 2.56
CA TYR A 256 -7.10 -41.58 3.45
C TYR A 256 -8.32 -40.63 3.57
N GLY A 257 -9.52 -41.11 3.26
CA GLY A 257 -10.76 -40.31 3.31
C GLY A 257 -11.05 -39.49 2.06
N THR A 258 -10.29 -39.74 0.99
CA THR A 258 -10.41 -39.08 -0.30
C THR A 258 -10.50 -40.10 -1.44
N CYS A 259 -10.82 -39.60 -2.61
CA CYS A 259 -10.87 -40.42 -3.84
C CYS A 259 -10.24 -39.67 -5.02
N ILE A 260 -9.92 -40.41 -6.05
CA ILE A 260 -9.31 -39.89 -7.29
C ILE A 260 -10.33 -39.98 -8.43
N ALA A 261 -10.45 -38.90 -9.18
CA ALA A 261 -11.21 -38.88 -10.42
C ALA A 261 -10.65 -37.88 -11.40
N GLN A 262 -10.88 -38.14 -12.68
CA GLN A 262 -10.69 -37.16 -13.72
C GLN A 262 -11.64 -35.98 -13.46
N ASP A 263 -11.09 -34.76 -13.45
CA ASP A 263 -11.89 -33.55 -13.37
C ASP A 263 -12.34 -33.09 -14.75
N GLY A 264 -13.64 -33.19 -15.01
CA GLY A 264 -14.22 -32.59 -16.23
C GLY A 264 -14.81 -31.20 -16.02
N ASN A 265 -14.79 -30.65 -14.80
CA ASN A 265 -15.52 -29.41 -14.43
C ASN A 265 -14.71 -28.42 -13.58
N GLY A 266 -13.42 -28.59 -13.45
CA GLY A 266 -12.53 -27.70 -12.70
C GLY A 266 -12.35 -28.05 -11.22
N ALA A 267 -11.24 -27.61 -10.66
CA ALA A 267 -10.79 -27.89 -9.32
C ALA A 267 -11.79 -27.50 -8.23
N LEU A 268 -11.75 -28.23 -7.12
CA LEU A 268 -12.42 -27.80 -5.89
C LEU A 268 -11.82 -26.47 -5.42
N ARG A 269 -12.69 -25.50 -5.18
CA ARG A 269 -12.26 -24.17 -4.78
C ARG A 269 -12.28 -24.01 -3.27
N SER A 270 -11.31 -23.25 -2.77
CA SER A 270 -11.19 -22.93 -1.35
C SER A 270 -11.57 -21.49 -1.06
N ASN A 271 -12.28 -21.30 0.06
CA ASN A 271 -12.48 -20.00 0.68
C ASN A 271 -11.40 -19.73 1.72
N PHE A 272 -10.21 -19.43 1.28
CA PHE A 272 -9.07 -19.18 2.18
C PHE A 272 -9.15 -17.85 2.94
N TRP A 273 -9.98 -16.91 2.47
CA TRP A 273 -10.19 -15.63 3.15
C TRP A 273 -10.90 -15.78 4.49
N GLY A 274 -11.79 -16.74 4.59
CA GLY A 274 -12.57 -16.96 5.80
C GLY A 274 -11.76 -17.27 7.06
N SER A 275 -10.49 -17.63 6.95
CA SER A 275 -9.60 -17.91 8.10
C SER A 275 -8.63 -16.79 8.42
N THR A 276 -8.68 -15.65 7.70
CA THR A 276 -7.74 -14.55 7.83
C THR A 276 -8.27 -13.43 8.72
N ASP A 277 -7.37 -12.73 9.39
CA ASP A 277 -7.72 -11.49 10.08
C ASP A 277 -7.72 -10.34 9.07
N VAL A 278 -8.83 -9.60 8.96
CA VAL A 278 -8.95 -8.38 8.13
C VAL A 278 -8.31 -7.19 8.81
N ARG A 279 -8.31 -7.22 10.14
CA ARG A 279 -7.67 -6.23 10.99
C ARG A 279 -6.82 -6.93 12.05
N SER A 280 -5.55 -6.52 12.15
CA SER A 280 -4.60 -7.05 13.12
C SER A 280 -4.94 -6.60 14.55
N GLU A 281 -4.60 -7.44 15.53
CA GLU A 281 -4.41 -7.00 16.91
C GLU A 281 -3.22 -6.04 16.96
N LEU A 282 -3.33 -4.96 17.74
CA LEU A 282 -2.29 -3.94 17.83
C LEU A 282 -2.19 -3.35 19.23
N ILE A 283 -0.99 -3.32 19.77
CA ILE A 283 -0.66 -2.52 20.93
C ILE A 283 0.32 -1.44 20.51
N ARG A 284 -0.05 -0.16 20.68
CA ARG A 284 0.79 1.00 20.35
C ARG A 284 1.02 1.86 21.59
N ASN A 285 2.26 2.29 21.79
CA ASN A 285 2.61 3.26 22.82
C ASN A 285 3.37 4.41 22.16
N ASN A 286 2.98 5.64 22.49
CA ASN A 286 3.62 6.87 22.08
C ASN A 286 3.92 7.71 23.31
N ALA A 287 5.16 8.19 23.44
CA ALA A 287 5.54 9.11 24.51
C ALA A 287 6.39 10.23 23.91
N VAL A 288 6.05 11.47 24.25
CA VAL A 288 6.85 12.64 23.88
C VAL A 288 7.03 13.51 25.10
N MET A 289 8.26 13.99 25.32
CA MET A 289 8.61 14.93 26.37
C MET A 289 9.27 16.16 25.77
N PHE A 290 8.82 17.32 26.19
CA PHE A 290 9.45 18.62 25.93
C PHE A 290 10.06 19.19 27.19
N ILE A 291 11.26 19.77 27.05
CA ILE A 291 11.90 20.56 28.08
C ILE A 291 12.28 21.90 27.45
N ASN A 292 11.61 22.98 27.86
CA ASN A 292 11.92 24.34 27.46
C ASN A 292 12.54 25.06 28.64
N HIS A 293 13.68 25.72 28.46
CA HIS A 293 14.36 26.43 29.50
C HIS A 293 14.81 27.82 29.03
N ASP A 294 14.28 28.84 29.65
CA ASP A 294 14.76 30.21 29.50
C ASP A 294 16.12 30.34 30.20
N MET A 295 17.16 30.49 29.40
CA MET A 295 18.54 30.65 29.87
C MET A 295 18.84 32.09 30.35
N GLY A 296 17.90 33.01 30.22
CA GLY A 296 18.08 34.42 30.40
C GLY A 296 18.75 35.08 29.20
N ASN A 297 18.81 36.43 29.23
CA ASN A 297 19.38 37.23 28.15
C ASN A 297 18.74 36.99 26.74
N GLY A 298 17.45 36.60 26.71
CA GLY A 298 16.74 36.33 25.44
C GLY A 298 17.15 35.04 24.75
N MET A 299 17.78 34.11 25.46
CA MET A 299 18.13 32.80 24.96
C MET A 299 17.28 31.71 25.61
N GLU A 300 16.85 30.76 24.84
CA GLU A 300 16.10 29.58 25.26
C GLU A 300 16.75 28.32 24.74
N SER A 301 16.82 27.26 25.57
CA SER A 301 17.11 25.90 25.13
C SER A 301 15.82 25.10 25.08
N PHE A 302 15.69 24.25 24.07
CA PHE A 302 14.55 23.36 23.92
C PHE A 302 15.01 21.95 23.58
N THR A 303 14.39 20.97 24.23
CA THR A 303 14.68 19.54 24.05
C THR A 303 13.40 18.80 23.73
N GLU A 304 13.45 17.90 22.76
CA GLU A 304 12.37 16.97 22.44
C GLU A 304 12.89 15.51 22.55
N LEU A 305 12.18 14.70 23.30
CA LEU A 305 12.42 13.26 23.40
C LEU A 305 11.15 12.54 22.99
N ALA A 306 11.21 11.65 22.00
CA ALA A 306 10.06 10.86 21.58
C ALA A 306 10.41 9.38 21.52
N VAL A 307 9.47 8.55 21.96
CA VAL A 307 9.54 7.09 21.90
C VAL A 307 8.22 6.57 21.37
N TYR A 308 8.30 5.74 20.37
CA TYR A 308 7.17 5.00 19.81
C TYR A 308 7.47 3.51 19.85
N SER A 309 6.45 2.71 20.15
CA SER A 309 6.51 1.26 19.97
C SER A 309 5.17 0.70 19.52
N SER A 310 5.19 -0.27 18.64
CA SER A 310 4.00 -1.05 18.27
C SER A 310 4.32 -2.54 18.21
N ASP A 311 3.32 -3.34 18.55
CA ASP A 311 3.31 -4.80 18.45
C ASP A 311 2.00 -5.21 17.80
N SER A 312 2.08 -5.82 16.60
CA SER A 312 0.93 -6.21 15.79
C SER A 312 0.97 -7.70 15.52
N ASP A 313 -0.14 -8.38 15.78
CA ASP A 313 -0.32 -9.81 15.55
C ASP A 313 -1.52 -10.07 14.64
N ARG A 314 -1.35 -10.96 13.67
CA ARG A 314 -2.46 -11.40 12.81
C ARG A 314 -2.31 -12.82 12.29
N THR A 315 -3.42 -13.42 11.94
CA THR A 315 -3.52 -14.67 11.19
C THR A 315 -3.67 -14.37 9.69
N ALA A 316 -2.75 -14.88 8.88
CA ALA A 316 -2.80 -14.81 7.43
C ALA A 316 -3.17 -16.18 6.84
N HIS A 317 -3.64 -16.20 5.60
CA HIS A 317 -4.05 -17.44 4.93
C HIS A 317 -2.90 -18.44 4.78
N ALA A 318 -3.27 -19.72 4.65
CA ALA A 318 -2.36 -20.84 4.43
C ALA A 318 -1.51 -20.67 3.15
N SER A 319 -0.30 -21.25 3.14
CA SER A 319 0.60 -21.24 1.99
C SER A 319 0.03 -22.07 0.83
N TYR A 320 0.36 -21.67 -0.40
CA TYR A 320 0.01 -22.39 -1.62
C TYR A 320 1.16 -22.35 -2.62
N ALA A 321 1.26 -23.32 -3.50
CA ALA A 321 2.29 -23.37 -4.52
C ALA A 321 2.01 -22.35 -5.64
N PHE A 322 3.08 -21.70 -6.13
CA PHE A 322 3.05 -21.00 -7.40
C PHE A 322 3.36 -21.97 -8.56
N THR A 323 2.81 -21.70 -9.72
CA THR A 323 3.17 -22.42 -10.95
C THR A 323 4.60 -22.15 -11.42
N SER A 324 5.29 -21.17 -10.82
CA SER A 324 6.70 -20.86 -11.08
C SER A 324 7.69 -21.80 -10.39
N SER A 325 7.23 -22.71 -9.52
CA SER A 325 8.02 -23.74 -8.88
C SER A 325 7.26 -25.06 -8.94
N ILE A 326 7.85 -26.07 -9.55
CA ILE A 326 7.21 -27.39 -9.71
C ILE A 326 7.51 -28.25 -8.50
N HIS A 327 6.46 -28.81 -7.92
CA HIS A 327 6.55 -29.78 -6.82
C HIS A 327 6.07 -31.14 -7.29
N TYR A 328 6.80 -32.18 -6.91
CA TYR A 328 6.48 -33.57 -7.23
C TYR A 328 6.25 -34.39 -5.97
N VAL A 329 5.20 -35.20 -5.96
CA VAL A 329 5.15 -36.37 -5.11
C VAL A 329 6.09 -37.38 -5.71
N GLY A 330 7.20 -37.64 -5.04
CA GLY A 330 8.24 -38.51 -5.59
C GLY A 330 7.81 -39.98 -5.70
N ALA A 331 8.44 -40.70 -6.64
CA ALA A 331 8.17 -42.08 -6.89
C ALA A 331 8.28 -42.99 -5.64
N ASP A 332 9.12 -42.59 -4.67
CA ASP A 332 9.36 -43.34 -3.42
C ASP A 332 8.40 -42.92 -2.29
N ASN A 333 7.51 -41.94 -2.49
CA ASN A 333 6.62 -41.44 -1.44
C ASN A 333 5.84 -42.61 -0.81
N TYR A 334 5.89 -42.73 0.53
CA TYR A 334 5.26 -43.80 1.28
C TYR A 334 3.76 -43.94 0.96
N TYR A 335 3.01 -42.86 1.02
CA TYR A 335 1.55 -42.87 0.84
C TYR A 335 1.13 -43.14 -0.59
N LEU A 336 1.87 -42.62 -1.56
CA LEU A 336 1.66 -42.88 -3.00
C LEU A 336 1.75 -44.39 -3.30
N ASN A 337 2.75 -45.04 -2.71
CA ASN A 337 3.01 -46.46 -2.95
C ASN A 337 2.07 -47.41 -2.18
N GLN A 338 1.27 -46.93 -1.26
CA GLN A 338 0.25 -47.72 -0.53
C GLN A 338 -1.13 -47.70 -1.23
N MET A 339 -1.35 -46.77 -2.16
CA MET A 339 -2.64 -46.62 -2.83
C MET A 339 -2.87 -47.75 -3.84
N THR A 340 -3.98 -48.45 -3.73
CA THR A 340 -4.39 -49.50 -4.63
C THR A 340 -5.82 -49.34 -5.10
N VAL A 341 -6.11 -49.78 -6.33
CA VAL A 341 -7.45 -49.81 -6.89
C VAL A 341 -7.75 -51.21 -7.41
N PRO A 342 -8.99 -51.75 -7.27
CA PRO A 342 -9.31 -53.08 -7.79
C PRO A 342 -9.43 -53.04 -9.31
N VAL A 343 -8.40 -53.49 -10.00
CA VAL A 343 -8.41 -53.71 -11.45
C VAL A 343 -8.73 -55.18 -11.68
N ASN A 344 -9.87 -55.46 -12.33
CA ASN A 344 -10.40 -56.82 -12.52
C ASN A 344 -10.49 -57.62 -11.18
N GLY A 345 -10.82 -56.97 -10.09
CA GLY A 345 -10.93 -57.59 -8.76
C GLY A 345 -9.59 -57.83 -8.03
N VAL A 346 -8.46 -57.40 -8.58
CA VAL A 346 -7.13 -57.51 -7.99
C VAL A 346 -6.68 -56.13 -7.52
N PRO A 347 -6.32 -55.94 -6.24
CA PRO A 347 -5.71 -54.68 -5.77
C PRO A 347 -4.45 -54.36 -6.55
N THR A 348 -4.44 -53.24 -7.27
CA THR A 348 -3.36 -52.83 -8.16
C THR A 348 -2.88 -51.46 -7.77
N ALA A 349 -1.58 -51.28 -7.53
CA ALA A 349 -0.93 -50.04 -7.20
C ALA A 349 -0.51 -49.31 -8.50
N ILE A 350 -1.42 -48.60 -9.13
CA ILE A 350 -1.21 -47.97 -10.43
C ILE A 350 -0.26 -46.78 -10.41
N PHE A 351 -0.07 -46.15 -9.26
CA PHE A 351 0.85 -45.03 -9.09
C PHE A 351 2.20 -45.38 -8.48
N ALA A 352 2.36 -46.65 -8.05
CA ALA A 352 3.60 -47.10 -7.41
C ALA A 352 4.81 -46.93 -8.30
N GLY A 353 5.84 -46.33 -7.79
CA GLY A 353 7.08 -46.03 -8.53
C GLY A 353 6.96 -44.89 -9.54
N LYS A 354 5.86 -44.16 -9.61
CA LYS A 354 5.64 -43.03 -10.52
C LYS A 354 5.65 -41.72 -9.75
N LYS A 355 6.31 -40.70 -10.25
CA LYS A 355 6.21 -39.33 -9.71
C LYS A 355 4.93 -38.68 -10.18
N LEU A 356 4.37 -37.79 -9.38
CA LEU A 356 3.20 -36.99 -9.73
C LEU A 356 3.53 -35.50 -9.56
N ARG A 357 3.33 -34.70 -10.60
CA ARG A 357 3.40 -33.26 -10.49
C ARG A 357 2.19 -32.73 -9.73
N ILE A 358 2.39 -31.74 -8.86
CA ILE A 358 1.33 -31.02 -8.16
C ILE A 358 1.09 -29.70 -8.89
N ASP A 359 -0.12 -29.51 -9.45
CA ASP A 359 -0.46 -28.32 -10.22
C ASP A 359 -1.13 -27.23 -9.36
N ASN A 360 -2.19 -27.60 -8.63
CA ASN A 360 -2.92 -26.68 -7.78
C ASN A 360 -3.07 -27.27 -6.37
N TYR A 361 -2.49 -26.64 -5.36
CA TYR A 361 -2.59 -27.12 -3.99
C TYR A 361 -2.43 -26.00 -2.98
N ARG A 362 -3.21 -26.06 -1.91
CA ARG A 362 -3.11 -25.19 -0.75
C ARG A 362 -2.97 -26.03 0.51
N TYR A 363 -1.96 -25.71 1.33
CA TYR A 363 -1.63 -26.41 2.56
C TYR A 363 -2.47 -25.84 3.70
N GLU A 364 -3.78 -26.10 3.69
CA GLU A 364 -4.78 -25.50 4.60
C GLU A 364 -4.70 -26.04 6.04
N GLU A 365 -3.81 -26.97 6.33
CA GLU A 365 -3.59 -27.52 7.68
C GLU A 365 -3.14 -26.45 8.67
N VAL A 366 -2.41 -25.44 8.20
CA VAL A 366 -1.87 -24.38 9.04
C VAL A 366 -1.99 -23.01 8.40
N ASN A 367 -2.47 -22.05 9.17
CA ASN A 367 -2.40 -20.65 8.80
C ASN A 367 -1.05 -20.04 9.16
N ARG A 368 -0.62 -19.04 8.40
CA ARG A 368 0.55 -18.25 8.75
C ARG A 368 0.22 -17.31 9.91
N LEU A 369 1.17 -17.16 10.83
CA LEU A 369 1.07 -16.21 11.94
C LEU A 369 2.12 -15.11 11.74
N VAL A 370 1.68 -13.87 11.68
CA VAL A 370 2.52 -12.71 11.42
C VAL A 370 2.56 -11.84 12.66
N ASN A 371 3.78 -11.57 13.15
CA ASN A 371 4.03 -10.61 14.22
C ASN A 371 4.97 -9.53 13.72
N VAL A 372 4.58 -8.27 13.84
CA VAL A 372 5.39 -7.12 13.46
C VAL A 372 5.58 -6.20 14.64
N LYS A 373 6.84 -5.98 15.02
CA LYS A 373 7.22 -5.02 16.06
C LYS A 373 7.94 -3.83 15.45
N LYS A 374 7.57 -2.63 15.88
CA LYS A 374 8.24 -1.40 15.47
C LYS A 374 8.61 -0.57 16.70
N GLU A 375 9.75 0.08 16.61
CA GLU A 375 10.26 1.00 17.62
C GLU A 375 10.86 2.23 16.94
N THR A 376 10.62 3.41 17.49
CA THR A 376 11.26 4.64 17.03
C THR A 376 11.67 5.46 18.23
N TYR A 377 12.89 5.99 18.17
CA TYR A 377 13.46 6.88 19.16
C TYR A 377 13.88 8.17 18.47
N ARG A 378 13.57 9.31 19.08
CA ARG A 378 13.96 10.63 18.59
C ARG A 378 14.48 11.46 19.74
N PHE A 379 15.61 12.08 19.50
CA PHE A 379 16.22 13.11 20.34
C PHE A 379 16.37 14.38 19.52
N LEU A 380 16.00 15.52 20.08
CA LEU A 380 16.28 16.83 19.53
C LEU A 380 16.76 17.74 20.65
N GLN A 381 17.86 18.47 20.41
CA GLN A 381 18.34 19.56 21.25
C GLN A 381 18.53 20.79 20.40
N GLY A 382 17.91 21.90 20.82
CA GLY A 382 18.04 23.16 20.14
C GLY A 382 18.25 24.34 21.08
N PHE A 383 18.66 25.44 20.48
CA PHE A 383 18.80 26.75 21.11
C PHE A 383 18.21 27.79 20.17
N ARG A 384 17.55 28.80 20.75
CA ARG A 384 17.05 29.96 20.02
C ARG A 384 17.23 31.20 20.80
N GLY A 385 17.28 32.33 20.12
CA GLY A 385 17.44 33.61 20.74
C GLY A 385 17.45 34.77 19.77
N SER A 386 17.63 35.97 20.30
CA SER A 386 17.69 37.18 19.50
C SER A 386 19.01 37.91 19.72
N SER A 387 19.59 38.47 18.65
CA SER A 387 20.78 39.30 18.71
C SER A 387 20.62 40.53 17.82
N GLY A 388 20.37 41.67 18.43
CA GLY A 388 19.98 42.90 17.73
C GLY A 388 18.62 42.75 17.06
N ALA A 389 18.55 42.94 15.72
CA ALA A 389 17.34 42.75 14.92
C ALA A 389 17.21 41.35 14.34
N TRP A 390 18.10 40.42 14.70
CA TRP A 390 18.10 39.05 14.19
C TRP A 390 17.63 38.08 15.24
N ASP A 391 16.61 37.28 14.90
CA ASP A 391 16.26 36.05 15.59
C ASP A 391 16.99 34.87 14.99
N TRP A 392 17.43 33.94 15.81
CA TRP A 392 18.17 32.78 15.34
C TRP A 392 17.73 31.51 16.09
N GLU A 393 17.82 30.36 15.38
CA GLU A 393 17.57 29.05 15.93
C GLU A 393 18.57 28.04 15.37
N VAL A 394 19.07 27.18 16.23
CA VAL A 394 19.94 26.03 15.88
C VAL A 394 19.41 24.79 16.55
N ALA A 395 19.43 23.68 15.84
CA ALA A 395 19.04 22.39 16.42
C ALA A 395 19.86 21.23 15.85
N TYR A 396 19.97 20.21 16.69
CA TYR A 396 20.46 18.89 16.34
C TYR A 396 19.36 17.87 16.58
N VAL A 397 19.16 16.97 15.63
CA VAL A 397 18.18 15.87 15.67
C VAL A 397 18.91 14.57 15.42
N ASP A 398 18.58 13.57 16.21
CA ASP A 398 18.99 12.20 16.02
C ASP A 398 17.80 11.27 16.20
N SER A 399 17.53 10.40 15.21
CA SER A 399 16.37 9.52 15.23
C SER A 399 16.70 8.17 14.61
N ILE A 400 16.23 7.11 15.23
CA ILE A 400 16.31 5.76 14.72
C ILE A 400 14.95 5.08 14.79
N ALA A 401 14.58 4.43 13.69
CA ALA A 401 13.39 3.59 13.60
C ALA A 401 13.79 2.15 13.27
N LYS A 402 13.18 1.19 13.93
CA LYS A 402 13.43 -0.25 13.75
C LYS A 402 12.13 -0.99 13.53
N SER A 403 12.20 -2.04 12.72
CA SER A 403 11.08 -2.94 12.46
C SER A 403 11.58 -4.38 12.47
N ARG A 404 10.80 -5.27 13.03
CA ARG A 404 11.00 -6.72 12.96
C ARG A 404 9.70 -7.41 12.65
N ASP A 405 9.62 -7.97 11.45
CA ASP A 405 8.54 -8.85 11.00
C ASP A 405 9.00 -10.30 11.16
N VAL A 406 8.18 -11.12 11.79
CA VAL A 406 8.37 -12.57 11.89
C VAL A 406 7.11 -13.26 11.42
N THR A 407 7.25 -14.05 10.36
CA THR A 407 6.14 -14.88 9.86
C THR A 407 6.43 -16.35 10.18
N ARG A 408 5.57 -16.93 10.99
CA ARG A 408 5.62 -18.35 11.40
C ARG A 408 4.73 -19.20 10.51
N ASN A 409 4.95 -20.50 10.56
CA ASN A 409 4.21 -21.50 9.78
C ASN A 409 4.33 -21.27 8.25
N ARG A 410 5.50 -20.78 7.81
CA ARG A 410 5.85 -20.81 6.40
C ARG A 410 6.34 -22.20 6.03
N ILE A 411 6.17 -22.58 4.79
CA ILE A 411 6.63 -23.86 4.28
C ILE A 411 7.92 -23.63 3.49
N SER A 412 8.99 -24.38 3.83
CA SER A 412 10.20 -24.43 3.00
C SER A 412 9.97 -25.31 1.79
N ASN A 413 10.29 -24.81 0.60
CA ASN A 413 10.23 -25.58 -0.65
C ASN A 413 11.16 -26.82 -0.61
N ASN A 414 12.36 -26.67 -0.06
CA ASN A 414 13.32 -27.77 0.05
C ASN A 414 12.87 -28.82 1.08
N LEU A 415 12.39 -28.43 2.26
CA LEU A 415 11.86 -29.37 3.25
C LEU A 415 10.58 -30.06 2.75
N LEU A 416 9.73 -29.35 2.01
CA LEU A 416 8.54 -29.93 1.38
C LEU A 416 8.94 -30.98 0.34
N LYS A 417 9.93 -30.68 -0.52
CA LYS A 417 10.47 -31.66 -1.46
C LYS A 417 10.95 -32.92 -0.75
N GLU A 418 11.74 -32.77 0.33
CA GLU A 418 12.21 -33.91 1.13
C GLU A 418 11.03 -34.72 1.71
N ALA A 419 10.03 -34.05 2.23
CA ALA A 419 8.84 -34.68 2.82
C ALA A 419 7.99 -35.41 1.77
N LEU A 420 7.85 -34.85 0.56
CA LEU A 420 7.13 -35.44 -0.56
C LEU A 420 7.86 -36.66 -1.15
N ASN A 421 9.15 -36.86 -0.84
CA ASN A 421 9.96 -37.97 -1.36
C ASN A 421 10.35 -39.01 -0.30
N ASP A 422 9.84 -38.88 0.92
CA ASP A 422 10.18 -39.78 2.03
C ASP A 422 9.52 -41.15 1.85
N PRO A 423 10.28 -42.29 1.84
CA PRO A 423 9.74 -43.64 1.73
C PRO A 423 9.15 -44.18 3.04
N THR A 424 9.12 -43.42 4.11
CA THR A 424 8.62 -43.83 5.43
C THR A 424 7.26 -43.17 5.77
N PRO A 425 6.53 -43.71 6.77
CA PRO A 425 5.29 -43.07 7.24
C PRO A 425 5.42 -41.60 7.67
N ALA A 426 6.63 -41.08 7.82
CA ALA A 426 6.88 -39.66 8.07
C ALA A 426 6.79 -38.78 6.80
N ALA A 427 6.55 -39.36 5.63
CA ALA A 427 6.30 -38.62 4.39
C ALA A 427 5.17 -37.61 4.56
N TYR A 428 5.21 -36.52 3.77
CA TYR A 428 4.02 -35.70 3.61
C TYR A 428 2.97 -36.43 2.79
N ASN A 429 1.72 -36.44 3.29
CA ASN A 429 0.59 -37.09 2.64
C ASN A 429 -0.37 -36.11 1.98
N PRO A 430 -0.23 -35.78 0.69
CA PRO A 430 -1.11 -34.88 -0.01
C PRO A 430 -2.49 -35.48 -0.33
N PHE A 431 -2.70 -36.78 -0.12
CA PHE A 431 -3.92 -37.52 -0.45
C PHE A 431 -4.95 -37.55 0.67
N SER A 432 -4.64 -36.96 1.83
CA SER A 432 -5.45 -37.07 3.04
C SER A 432 -6.35 -35.85 3.32
N ALA A 433 -6.37 -34.87 2.44
CA ALA A 433 -7.02 -33.58 2.70
C ALA A 433 -6.58 -32.95 4.04
N GLY A 434 -5.29 -33.03 4.34
CA GLY A 434 -4.68 -32.45 5.55
C GLY A 434 -4.81 -33.28 6.81
N VAL A 435 -5.53 -34.40 6.80
CA VAL A 435 -5.67 -35.25 7.97
C VAL A 435 -4.41 -36.12 8.16
N ASN A 436 -3.65 -35.84 9.24
CA ASN A 436 -2.38 -36.53 9.52
C ASN A 436 -1.39 -36.45 8.33
N SER A 437 -1.27 -35.27 7.76
CA SER A 437 -0.45 -35.01 6.57
C SER A 437 1.05 -34.95 6.84
N ASN A 438 1.48 -34.85 8.11
CA ASN A 438 2.87 -34.60 8.55
C ASN A 438 3.43 -33.25 8.08
N ILE A 439 2.59 -32.21 8.00
CA ILE A 439 2.96 -30.87 7.53
C ILE A 439 4.07 -30.24 8.40
N GLU A 440 4.12 -30.54 9.71
CA GLU A 440 4.98 -29.90 10.68
C GLU A 440 6.47 -29.97 10.33
N ARG A 441 6.90 -31.03 9.63
CA ARG A 441 8.31 -31.18 9.22
C ARG A 441 8.72 -30.23 8.09
N THR A 442 7.76 -29.56 7.47
CA THR A 442 8.00 -28.60 6.38
C THR A 442 7.99 -27.15 6.86
N LEU A 443 7.55 -26.93 8.12
CA LEU A 443 7.31 -25.60 8.66
C LEU A 443 8.60 -24.91 9.10
N ILE A 444 8.67 -23.64 8.82
CA ILE A 444 9.75 -22.72 9.18
C ILE A 444 9.20 -21.38 9.65
N ASP A 445 9.99 -20.68 10.44
CA ASP A 445 9.80 -19.26 10.74
C ASP A 445 10.81 -18.46 9.91
N VAL A 446 10.36 -17.32 9.36
CA VAL A 446 11.21 -16.40 8.61
C VAL A 446 11.06 -14.99 9.13
N TYR A 447 12.10 -14.16 8.93
CA TYR A 447 12.12 -12.79 9.40
C TYR A 447 12.44 -11.77 8.30
N ARG A 448 12.07 -10.53 8.58
CA ARG A 448 12.58 -9.32 7.96
C ARG A 448 12.85 -8.30 9.06
N LYS A 449 14.01 -7.67 9.04
CA LYS A 449 14.40 -6.60 9.95
C LYS A 449 14.76 -5.37 9.15
N GLY A 450 14.25 -4.24 9.57
CA GLY A 450 14.56 -2.97 8.95
C GLY A 450 15.06 -1.99 10.00
N THR A 451 16.00 -1.15 9.60
CA THR A 451 16.48 0.00 10.39
C THR A 451 16.52 1.20 9.48
N SER A 452 16.08 2.35 9.97
CA SER A 452 16.20 3.63 9.30
C SER A 452 16.70 4.66 10.29
N GLU A 453 17.66 5.49 9.89
CA GLU A 453 18.28 6.51 10.75
C GLU A 453 18.20 7.87 10.07
N LEU A 454 18.09 8.91 10.88
CA LEU A 454 18.11 10.31 10.48
C LEU A 454 18.89 11.10 11.49
N THR A 455 20.01 11.68 11.06
CA THR A 455 20.75 12.68 11.79
C THR A 455 20.67 14.00 11.06
N MET A 456 20.35 15.08 11.76
CA MET A 456 20.18 16.40 11.13
C MET A 456 20.72 17.50 12.03
N PHE A 457 21.38 18.47 11.42
CA PHE A 457 21.76 19.72 12.05
C PHE A 457 21.21 20.86 11.20
N ASP A 458 20.45 21.77 11.80
CA ASP A 458 19.89 22.94 11.13
C ASP A 458 20.24 24.23 11.85
N PHE A 459 20.42 25.27 11.08
CA PHE A 459 20.54 26.65 11.56
C PHE A 459 19.71 27.58 10.67
N LYS A 460 18.96 28.46 11.29
CA LYS A 460 18.23 29.53 10.61
C LYS A 460 18.31 30.84 11.38
N MET A 461 18.29 31.93 10.65
CA MET A 461 18.20 33.25 11.22
C MET A 461 17.26 34.14 10.39
N SER A 462 16.54 35.02 11.08
CA SER A 462 15.57 35.91 10.42
C SER A 462 15.68 37.34 10.96
N ASN A 463 15.35 38.27 10.09
CA ASN A 463 15.24 39.69 10.43
C ASN A 463 13.99 40.28 9.76
N ASN A 464 12.99 40.68 10.52
CA ASN A 464 11.73 41.20 10.02
C ASN A 464 11.83 42.64 9.50
N GLU A 465 12.92 43.35 9.82
CA GLU A 465 13.23 44.71 9.42
C GLU A 465 14.55 44.81 8.65
N PHE A 466 14.82 43.81 7.79
CA PHE A 466 16.08 43.69 7.05
C PHE A 466 16.35 44.92 6.15
N MET A 467 15.30 45.44 5.51
CA MET A 467 15.33 46.63 4.68
C MET A 467 13.94 47.30 4.66
N THR A 468 13.90 48.62 4.78
CA THR A 468 12.62 49.36 4.73
C THR A 468 12.33 49.83 3.30
N LEU A 469 11.16 49.47 2.78
CA LEU A 469 10.59 49.98 1.53
C LEU A 469 9.50 51.02 1.80
N PRO A 470 9.05 51.79 0.81
CA PRO A 470 7.94 52.76 1.02
C PRO A 470 6.63 52.12 1.52
N ALA A 471 6.47 50.82 1.29
CA ALA A 471 5.27 50.08 1.68
C ALA A 471 5.39 49.36 3.04
N GLY A 472 6.58 49.25 3.59
CA GLY A 472 6.87 48.61 4.87
C GLY A 472 8.23 47.90 4.89
N ASP A 473 8.50 47.17 5.95
CA ASP A 473 9.79 46.51 6.12
C ASP A 473 9.81 45.14 5.45
N VAL A 474 10.94 44.84 4.80
CA VAL A 474 11.21 43.54 4.19
C VAL A 474 11.72 42.59 5.25
N GLY A 475 11.07 41.45 5.40
CA GLY A 475 11.55 40.32 6.19
C GLY A 475 12.53 39.46 5.37
N LEU A 476 13.60 38.99 5.99
CA LEU A 476 14.55 38.05 5.42
C LEU A 476 14.78 36.89 6.40
N LEU A 477 14.72 35.67 5.89
CA LEU A 477 15.16 34.45 6.56
C LEU A 477 16.23 33.79 5.70
N VAL A 478 17.30 33.30 6.33
CA VAL A 478 18.33 32.49 5.69
C VAL A 478 18.67 31.34 6.62
N GLY A 479 19.03 30.21 6.03
CA GLY A 479 19.41 29.04 6.82
C GLY A 479 20.12 27.97 6.02
N PHE A 480 20.64 27.01 6.75
CA PHE A 480 21.22 25.81 6.16
C PHE A 480 20.85 24.57 6.97
N GLU A 481 20.91 23.42 6.32
CA GLU A 481 20.62 22.09 6.90
C GLU A 481 21.68 21.10 6.41
N LEU A 482 22.19 20.30 7.32
CA LEU A 482 23.03 19.14 7.03
C LEU A 482 22.28 17.91 7.54
N ARG A 483 22.12 16.90 6.68
CA ARG A 483 21.33 15.72 6.98
C ARG A 483 22.02 14.45 6.50
N GLU A 484 22.04 13.43 7.33
CA GLU A 484 22.42 12.08 6.96
C GLU A 484 21.21 11.17 7.13
N GLU A 485 20.91 10.37 6.11
CA GLU A 485 19.82 9.39 6.09
C GLU A 485 20.38 8.02 5.74
N SER A 486 19.93 6.97 6.44
CA SER A 486 20.28 5.60 6.10
C SER A 486 19.10 4.66 6.20
N ILE A 487 19.13 3.59 5.42
CA ILE A 487 18.18 2.48 5.45
C ILE A 487 18.95 1.17 5.33
N ASP A 488 18.57 0.20 6.19
CA ASP A 488 19.04 -1.18 6.14
C ASP A 488 17.82 -2.10 6.23
N ASP A 489 17.69 -3.08 5.30
CA ASP A 489 16.60 -4.05 5.21
C ASP A 489 17.21 -5.44 5.07
N ASP A 490 17.30 -6.18 6.18
CA ASP A 490 17.86 -7.53 6.33
C ASP A 490 16.75 -8.58 6.30
N ARG A 491 16.84 -9.54 5.40
CA ARG A 491 15.87 -10.61 5.21
C ARG A 491 16.47 -11.97 5.57
N ASP A 492 15.58 -12.88 5.95
CA ASP A 492 15.98 -14.28 6.15
C ASP A 492 16.60 -14.85 4.86
N PRO A 493 17.72 -15.60 4.95
CA PRO A 493 18.38 -16.22 3.78
C PRO A 493 17.47 -17.10 2.90
N ARG A 494 16.35 -17.54 3.45
CA ARG A 494 15.32 -18.24 2.68
C ARG A 494 14.42 -17.34 1.84
N LEU A 495 14.45 -16.01 2.12
CA LEU A 495 13.66 -14.99 1.42
C LEU A 495 14.50 -14.12 0.47
N ASP A 496 15.80 -13.96 0.75
CA ASP A 496 16.68 -13.06 -0.02
C ASP A 496 17.26 -13.67 -1.30
N GLY A 497 17.06 -14.97 -1.51
CA GLY A 497 17.60 -15.71 -2.65
C GLY A 497 18.96 -16.37 -2.39
N THR A 498 19.47 -16.33 -1.15
CA THR A 498 20.69 -17.04 -0.76
C THR A 498 20.46 -18.56 -0.79
N ILE A 499 19.28 -19.01 -0.34
CA ILE A 499 18.86 -20.42 -0.42
C ILE A 499 17.86 -20.57 -1.55
N ASN A 500 18.26 -21.22 -2.63
CA ASN A 500 17.43 -21.51 -3.78
C ASN A 500 16.67 -22.83 -3.64
N TYR A 501 15.56 -22.93 -4.33
CA TYR A 501 14.82 -24.16 -4.50
C TYR A 501 15.40 -24.99 -5.66
N THR A 502 15.57 -26.29 -5.42
CA THR A 502 15.88 -27.28 -6.45
C THR A 502 14.85 -28.40 -6.35
N ASP A 503 14.13 -28.69 -7.40
CA ASP A 503 13.06 -29.66 -7.40
C ASP A 503 13.53 -31.14 -7.37
N TYR A 504 12.59 -32.05 -7.49
CA TYR A 504 12.85 -33.48 -7.48
C TYR A 504 13.72 -33.96 -8.69
N GLU A 505 13.60 -33.30 -9.83
CA GLU A 505 14.35 -33.60 -11.04
C GLU A 505 15.77 -33.04 -11.06
N GLY A 506 16.07 -32.15 -10.10
CA GLY A 506 17.35 -31.47 -9.98
C GLY A 506 17.39 -30.11 -10.67
N ASP A 507 16.25 -29.62 -11.15
CA ASP A 507 16.13 -28.31 -11.75
C ASP A 507 16.13 -27.24 -10.65
N THR A 508 17.02 -26.27 -10.77
CA THR A 508 17.15 -25.16 -9.82
C THR A 508 16.39 -23.94 -10.30
N TYR A 509 15.62 -23.34 -9.41
CA TYR A 509 14.79 -22.19 -9.65
C TYR A 509 15.42 -20.93 -9.04
N PRO A 510 16.25 -20.19 -9.77
CA PRO A 510 16.99 -19.03 -9.23
C PRO A 510 16.11 -17.84 -8.90
N LEU A 511 14.86 -17.83 -9.41
CA LEU A 511 13.87 -16.77 -9.15
C LEU A 511 12.77 -17.21 -8.18
N VAL A 512 13.01 -18.28 -7.41
CA VAL A 512 12.12 -18.82 -6.37
C VAL A 512 12.87 -18.88 -5.05
N ALA A 513 12.33 -18.27 -4.01
CA ALA A 513 12.86 -18.37 -2.64
C ALA A 513 12.62 -19.77 -2.04
N ASP A 514 13.41 -20.15 -1.03
CA ASP A 514 13.12 -21.40 -0.28
C ASP A 514 11.90 -21.25 0.65
N VAL A 515 10.98 -20.41 0.32
CA VAL A 515 9.72 -20.23 1.03
C VAL A 515 8.59 -20.33 0.02
N LEU A 516 7.72 -21.30 0.22
CA LEU A 516 6.56 -21.52 -0.63
C LEU A 516 5.74 -20.22 -0.77
N ASN A 517 5.37 -19.89 -2.01
CA ASN A 517 4.66 -18.65 -2.31
C ASN A 517 5.48 -17.38 -2.04
N SER A 518 6.79 -17.44 -2.23
CA SER A 518 7.66 -16.26 -2.11
C SER A 518 8.65 -16.18 -3.26
N SER A 519 8.83 -14.96 -3.76
CA SER A 519 9.89 -14.63 -4.72
C SER A 519 11.06 -13.99 -3.98
N PRO A 520 12.30 -14.24 -4.38
CA PRO A 520 13.46 -13.68 -3.71
C PRO A 520 13.47 -12.15 -3.80
N THR A 521 13.83 -11.53 -2.69
CA THR A 521 14.06 -10.09 -2.57
C THR A 521 15.33 -9.89 -1.77
N GLY A 522 16.40 -9.44 -2.41
CA GLY A 522 17.71 -9.26 -1.78
C GLY A 522 17.69 -8.21 -0.68
N ASP A 523 18.63 -8.31 0.25
CA ASP A 523 18.88 -7.29 1.24
C ASP A 523 19.25 -5.96 0.59
N VAL A 524 18.82 -4.88 1.21
CA VAL A 524 19.10 -3.52 0.75
C VAL A 524 19.69 -2.71 1.90
N SER A 525 20.80 -2.05 1.64
CA SER A 525 21.36 -1.04 2.55
C SER A 525 21.88 0.13 1.76
N GLY A 526 21.73 1.33 2.31
CA GLY A 526 22.27 2.55 1.70
C GLY A 526 22.19 3.72 2.66
N SER A 527 23.02 4.72 2.40
CA SER A 527 23.03 6.00 3.10
C SER A 527 23.29 7.14 2.14
N ARG A 528 22.86 8.33 2.52
CA ARG A 528 23.12 9.57 1.80
C ARG A 528 23.35 10.72 2.75
N ASP A 529 24.22 11.64 2.33
CA ASP A 529 24.38 12.95 2.92
C ASP A 529 23.62 13.97 2.08
N VAL A 530 23.01 14.93 2.74
CA VAL A 530 22.30 16.05 2.11
C VAL A 530 22.75 17.35 2.74
N SER A 531 23.18 18.31 1.93
CA SER A 531 23.43 19.67 2.36
C SER A 531 22.47 20.64 1.66
N SER A 532 21.85 21.52 2.45
CA SER A 532 20.85 22.46 1.96
C SER A 532 21.21 23.88 2.35
N LEU A 533 20.99 24.81 1.43
CA LEU A 533 21.04 26.26 1.68
C LEU A 533 19.73 26.88 1.21
N PHE A 534 19.12 27.72 2.04
CA PHE A 534 17.83 28.32 1.72
C PHE A 534 17.73 29.78 2.19
N ALA A 535 16.93 30.55 1.45
CA ALA A 535 16.58 31.91 1.78
C ALA A 535 15.12 32.21 1.45
N GLU A 536 14.48 33.02 2.26
CA GLU A 536 13.11 33.47 2.08
C GLU A 536 13.01 34.98 2.36
N MET A 537 12.26 35.68 1.54
CA MET A 537 11.97 37.11 1.72
C MET A 537 10.48 37.36 1.70
N GLN A 538 9.99 38.16 2.67
CA GLN A 538 8.66 38.72 2.69
C GLN A 538 8.73 40.20 2.33
N ILE A 539 8.15 40.59 1.20
CA ILE A 539 8.32 41.89 0.58
C ILE A 539 6.95 42.62 0.53
N PRO A 540 6.73 43.66 1.29
CA PRO A 540 5.53 44.49 1.14
C PRO A 540 5.65 45.34 -0.15
N LEU A 541 4.76 45.07 -1.13
CA LEU A 541 4.72 45.78 -2.41
C LEU A 541 3.90 47.09 -2.30
N THR A 542 2.78 47.01 -1.57
CA THR A 542 1.90 48.12 -1.23
C THR A 542 1.37 47.93 0.21
N SER A 543 0.59 48.85 0.73
CA SER A 543 -0.06 48.66 2.03
C SER A 543 -1.10 47.54 2.08
N THR A 544 -1.45 46.96 0.92
CA THR A 544 -2.47 45.89 0.80
C THR A 544 -1.98 44.70 -0.01
N MET A 545 -0.70 44.72 -0.44
CA MET A 545 -0.12 43.69 -1.27
C MET A 545 1.26 43.32 -0.78
N ASP A 546 1.48 42.05 -0.58
CA ASP A 546 2.77 41.47 -0.18
C ASP A 546 3.17 40.34 -1.13
N MET A 547 4.47 40.12 -1.20
CA MET A 547 5.06 39.04 -2.00
C MET A 547 6.05 38.26 -1.16
N GLN A 548 5.95 36.94 -1.25
CA GLN A 548 6.93 35.99 -0.69
C GLN A 548 7.79 35.44 -1.83
N VAL A 549 9.09 35.42 -1.62
CA VAL A 549 10.06 34.79 -2.55
C VAL A 549 10.91 33.85 -1.72
N ALA A 550 11.03 32.60 -2.15
CA ALA A 550 11.88 31.59 -1.52
C ALA A 550 12.75 30.87 -2.56
N LEU A 551 13.96 30.53 -2.17
CA LEU A 551 14.91 29.76 -2.98
C LEU A 551 15.63 28.77 -2.07
N ARG A 552 15.80 27.55 -2.56
CA ARG A 552 16.52 26.48 -1.88
C ARG A 552 17.35 25.67 -2.88
N ASN A 553 18.58 25.36 -2.50
CA ASN A 553 19.42 24.37 -3.17
C ASN A 553 19.69 23.24 -2.20
N GLU A 554 19.58 22.01 -2.66
CA GLU A 554 19.93 20.79 -1.92
C GLU A 554 20.90 19.96 -2.76
N ASP A 555 22.00 19.53 -2.16
CA ASP A 555 23.01 18.66 -2.76
C ASP A 555 23.02 17.32 -2.04
N PHE A 556 22.77 16.25 -2.80
CA PHE A 556 22.67 14.87 -2.34
C PHE A 556 23.88 14.07 -2.80
N SER A 557 24.51 13.35 -1.92
CA SER A 557 25.72 12.58 -2.21
C SER A 557 25.53 11.44 -3.23
N ASP A 558 24.31 10.99 -3.49
CA ASP A 558 24.01 9.81 -4.30
C ASP A 558 23.37 10.12 -5.66
N TYR A 559 22.74 11.28 -5.87
CA TYR A 559 22.12 11.55 -7.17
C TYR A 559 22.48 12.94 -7.76
N GLY A 560 22.95 13.90 -6.95
CA GLY A 560 23.31 15.25 -7.38
C GLY A 560 22.51 16.34 -6.71
N ASP A 561 22.40 17.52 -7.32
CA ASP A 561 21.77 18.70 -6.73
C ASP A 561 20.44 19.07 -7.39
N SER A 562 19.58 19.71 -6.62
CA SER A 562 18.35 20.32 -7.10
C SER A 562 18.19 21.73 -6.53
N THR A 563 17.75 22.65 -7.38
CA THR A 563 17.44 24.04 -7.01
C THR A 563 15.97 24.33 -7.26
N VAL A 564 15.25 24.75 -6.25
CA VAL A 564 13.83 25.04 -6.31
C VAL A 564 13.51 26.43 -5.78
N GLY A 565 12.45 27.03 -6.33
CA GLY A 565 12.03 28.37 -5.98
C GLY A 565 10.52 28.50 -5.80
N LYS A 566 10.10 29.54 -5.11
CA LYS A 566 8.69 29.92 -4.95
C LYS A 566 8.53 31.40 -5.02
N VAL A 567 7.48 31.85 -5.69
CA VAL A 567 6.97 33.23 -5.63
C VAL A 567 5.48 33.15 -5.30
N ALA A 568 5.07 33.82 -4.24
CA ALA A 568 3.68 33.91 -3.85
C ALA A 568 3.29 35.39 -3.66
N LEU A 569 2.04 35.70 -4.02
CA LEU A 569 1.46 37.04 -3.93
C LEU A 569 0.20 36.98 -3.07
N GLY A 570 0.12 37.85 -2.07
CA GLY A 570 -1.06 38.15 -1.30
C GLY A 570 -1.56 39.56 -1.61
N TRP A 571 -2.85 39.71 -1.91
CA TRP A 571 -3.43 41.02 -2.21
C TRP A 571 -4.80 41.18 -1.55
N GLN A 572 -4.89 42.07 -0.58
CA GLN A 572 -6.12 42.50 0.03
C GLN A 572 -6.82 43.51 -0.88
N ILE A 573 -7.69 43.04 -1.80
CA ILE A 573 -8.39 43.88 -2.77
C ILE A 573 -9.42 44.78 -2.09
N ALA A 574 -10.10 44.23 -1.08
CA ALA A 574 -11.08 44.94 -0.26
C ALA A 574 -11.07 44.32 1.15
N PRO A 575 -11.62 45.00 2.18
CA PRO A 575 -11.65 44.41 3.53
C PRO A 575 -12.28 43.02 3.66
N TRP A 576 -13.14 42.69 2.70
CA TRP A 576 -13.85 41.38 2.63
C TRP A 576 -13.34 40.44 1.54
N LEU A 577 -12.33 40.86 0.73
CA LEU A 577 -11.84 40.10 -0.40
C LEU A 577 -10.32 40.14 -0.45
N SER A 578 -9.70 38.97 -0.32
CA SER A 578 -8.27 38.76 -0.59
C SER A 578 -8.07 37.85 -1.78
N PHE A 579 -7.06 38.16 -2.57
CA PHE A 579 -6.56 37.32 -3.66
C PHE A 579 -5.20 36.75 -3.25
N ARG A 580 -4.96 35.50 -3.62
CA ARG A 580 -3.64 34.86 -3.47
C ARG A 580 -3.27 34.12 -4.74
N ALA A 581 -1.98 34.11 -5.07
CA ALA A 581 -1.45 33.34 -6.17
C ALA A 581 -0.06 32.86 -5.83
N SER A 582 0.32 31.68 -6.28
CA SER A 582 1.68 31.18 -6.15
C SER A 582 2.11 30.39 -7.37
N VAL A 583 3.41 30.47 -7.65
CA VAL A 583 4.11 29.57 -8.56
C VAL A 583 5.32 29.05 -7.82
N SER A 584 5.57 27.74 -7.90
CA SER A 584 6.72 27.13 -7.25
C SER A 584 7.17 25.90 -8.01
N THR A 585 8.47 25.64 -7.93
CA THR A 585 9.03 24.33 -8.29
C THR A 585 9.20 23.50 -7.05
N ALA A 586 9.08 22.18 -7.20
CA ALA A 586 9.36 21.24 -6.14
C ALA A 586 10.03 19.99 -6.73
N PHE A 587 10.63 19.16 -5.87
CA PHE A 587 11.28 17.94 -6.31
C PHE A 587 11.20 16.84 -5.25
N ARG A 588 11.40 15.61 -5.74
CA ARG A 588 11.60 14.43 -4.90
C ARG A 588 12.82 13.66 -5.40
N ALA A 589 13.78 13.44 -4.53
CA ALA A 589 14.94 12.62 -4.84
C ALA A 589 14.54 11.14 -5.03
N PRO A 590 15.20 10.37 -5.90
CA PRO A 590 15.09 8.92 -5.89
C PRO A 590 15.33 8.41 -4.47
N ASN A 591 14.49 7.52 -3.96
CA ASN A 591 14.70 7.04 -2.60
C ASN A 591 15.87 6.03 -2.53
N ILE A 592 16.44 5.87 -1.34
CA ILE A 592 17.63 5.01 -1.13
C ILE A 592 17.39 3.58 -1.63
N ILE A 593 16.16 3.06 -1.53
CA ILE A 593 15.80 1.72 -2.00
C ILE A 593 15.85 1.64 -3.53
N GLN A 594 15.26 2.60 -4.22
CA GLN A 594 15.23 2.65 -5.70
C GLN A 594 16.63 2.70 -6.32
N VAL A 595 17.58 3.32 -5.62
CA VAL A 595 18.98 3.44 -6.07
C VAL A 595 19.79 2.18 -5.75
N ASN A 596 19.60 1.58 -4.55
CA ASN A 596 20.47 0.56 -4.00
C ASN A 596 19.88 -0.86 -4.01
N GLU A 597 18.60 -1.04 -4.41
CA GLU A 597 17.93 -2.34 -4.40
C GLU A 597 18.68 -3.33 -5.30
N LYS A 598 19.04 -4.46 -4.73
CA LYS A 598 19.61 -5.59 -5.49
C LYS A 598 18.49 -6.24 -6.30
N THR A 599 18.68 -7.44 -6.77
CA THR A 599 17.65 -8.15 -7.52
C THR A 599 16.39 -8.36 -6.68
N VAL A 600 15.27 -7.83 -7.17
CA VAL A 600 13.93 -8.07 -6.63
C VAL A 600 13.12 -8.84 -7.64
N VAL A 601 12.56 -9.97 -7.21
CA VAL A 601 11.61 -10.73 -8.02
C VAL A 601 10.20 -10.55 -7.48
N ARG A 602 9.24 -10.39 -8.38
CA ARG A 602 7.82 -10.39 -8.07
C ARG A 602 7.10 -11.34 -9.01
N SER A 603 6.36 -12.27 -8.46
CA SER A 603 5.56 -13.22 -9.21
C SER A 603 4.09 -12.82 -9.22
N GLY A 604 3.40 -13.09 -10.30
CA GLY A 604 1.97 -12.85 -10.38
C GLY A 604 1.38 -13.45 -11.64
N THR A 605 0.12 -13.89 -11.55
CA THR A 605 -0.61 -14.44 -12.70
C THR A 605 -0.91 -13.30 -13.69
N GLN A 606 -0.35 -13.41 -14.88
CA GLN A 606 -0.47 -12.44 -15.97
C GLN A 606 -0.83 -13.15 -17.27
N THR A 607 -1.37 -12.41 -18.23
CA THR A 607 -1.57 -12.92 -19.59
C THR A 607 -0.31 -12.71 -20.41
N ASP A 608 0.20 -13.76 -21.01
CA ASP A 608 1.16 -13.70 -22.11
C ASP A 608 0.39 -13.30 -23.37
N TYR A 609 0.39 -12.00 -23.66
CA TYR A 609 -0.43 -11.47 -24.77
C TYR A 609 0.05 -11.96 -26.14
N ALA A 610 1.34 -12.32 -26.32
CA ALA A 610 1.80 -12.93 -27.55
C ALA A 610 1.19 -14.31 -27.76
N ALA A 611 1.23 -15.18 -26.74
CA ALA A 611 0.59 -16.49 -26.77
C ALA A 611 -0.93 -16.39 -26.91
N PHE A 612 -1.56 -15.50 -26.12
CA PHE A 612 -2.99 -15.23 -26.21
C PHE A 612 -3.43 -14.86 -27.64
N ARG A 613 -2.65 -14.00 -28.32
CA ARG A 613 -2.96 -13.58 -29.68
C ARG A 613 -2.83 -14.71 -30.71
N VAL A 614 -1.82 -15.57 -30.57
CA VAL A 614 -1.65 -16.75 -31.44
C VAL A 614 -2.80 -17.73 -31.23
N ASN A 615 -3.15 -18.02 -29.98
CA ASN A 615 -4.28 -18.89 -29.64
C ASN A 615 -5.60 -18.36 -30.21
N GLU A 616 -5.87 -17.06 -30.06
CA GLU A 616 -7.07 -16.40 -30.60
C GLU A 616 -7.14 -16.53 -32.13
N LEU A 617 -6.03 -16.25 -32.83
CA LEU A 617 -5.97 -16.28 -34.30
C LEU A 617 -6.11 -17.68 -34.87
N GLN A 618 -5.62 -18.67 -34.15
CA GLN A 618 -5.62 -20.07 -34.61
C GLN A 618 -6.78 -20.88 -34.05
N SER A 619 -7.55 -20.34 -33.10
CA SER A 619 -8.60 -21.06 -32.35
C SER A 619 -8.06 -22.34 -31.71
N VAL A 620 -6.83 -22.28 -31.18
CA VAL A 620 -6.19 -23.35 -30.44
C VAL A 620 -6.22 -23.08 -28.95
N ASP A 621 -6.23 -24.10 -28.14
CA ASP A 621 -6.33 -23.94 -26.68
C ASP A 621 -5.03 -23.44 -26.06
N SER A 622 -3.89 -23.85 -26.60
CA SER A 622 -2.57 -23.38 -26.15
C SER A 622 -1.51 -23.59 -27.26
N VAL A 623 -0.59 -22.59 -27.40
CA VAL A 623 0.64 -22.70 -28.22
C VAL A 623 1.89 -22.84 -27.36
N ILE A 624 1.75 -22.90 -26.06
CA ILE A 624 2.79 -23.19 -25.08
C ILE A 624 2.19 -24.18 -24.11
N ASP A 625 3.02 -24.98 -23.44
CA ASP A 625 2.56 -26.02 -22.49
C ASP A 625 1.75 -25.52 -21.30
N SER A 626 1.29 -24.31 -21.37
CA SER A 626 0.40 -23.67 -20.39
C SER A 626 -0.63 -22.81 -21.09
N ASP A 627 -1.77 -22.60 -20.44
CA ASP A 627 -2.72 -21.57 -20.85
C ASP A 627 -1.97 -20.22 -21.01
N SER A 628 -2.44 -19.35 -21.90
CA SER A 628 -1.85 -18.00 -22.09
C SER A 628 -1.83 -17.14 -20.82
N ARG A 629 -2.46 -17.58 -19.74
CA ARG A 629 -2.51 -16.92 -18.44
C ARG A 629 -1.86 -17.79 -17.35
N TYR A 630 -0.65 -17.44 -16.96
CA TYR A 630 0.15 -18.17 -15.98
C TYR A 630 0.97 -17.22 -15.10
N THR A 631 1.71 -17.77 -14.13
CA THR A 631 2.59 -16.97 -13.27
C THR A 631 3.80 -16.47 -14.05
N ILE A 632 3.88 -15.17 -14.27
CA ILE A 632 5.03 -14.51 -14.90
C ILE A 632 5.82 -13.79 -13.80
N GLN A 633 7.14 -13.98 -13.80
CA GLN A 633 8.06 -13.33 -12.89
C GLN A 633 8.53 -12.01 -13.47
N ARG A 634 8.52 -10.94 -12.66
CA ARG A 634 9.20 -9.69 -12.93
C ARG A 634 10.49 -9.67 -12.14
N LYS A 635 11.58 -9.30 -12.79
CA LYS A 635 12.88 -9.03 -12.19
C LYS A 635 13.19 -7.55 -12.32
N ALA A 636 13.57 -6.89 -11.23
CA ALA A 636 14.03 -5.51 -11.22
C ALA A 636 15.32 -5.40 -10.40
N VAL A 637 16.08 -4.36 -10.68
CA VAL A 637 17.26 -3.95 -9.90
C VAL A 637 17.21 -2.44 -9.67
N GLY A 638 17.86 -1.97 -8.62
CA GLY A 638 18.05 -0.54 -8.37
C GLY A 638 18.81 0.12 -9.50
N ALA A 639 18.49 1.37 -9.79
CA ALA A 639 19.08 2.13 -10.87
C ALA A 639 19.77 3.38 -10.33
N SER A 640 21.10 3.42 -10.47
CA SER A 640 21.92 4.58 -10.05
C SER A 640 21.84 5.79 -10.99
N GLY A 641 21.17 5.64 -12.13
CA GLY A 641 20.98 6.69 -13.14
C GLY A 641 19.61 7.37 -13.10
N LEU A 642 18.85 7.16 -12.03
CA LEU A 642 17.57 7.82 -11.85
C LEU A 642 17.77 9.31 -11.56
N GLU A 643 16.98 10.14 -12.22
CA GLU A 643 16.92 11.58 -11.99
C GLU A 643 15.87 11.90 -10.92
N ALA A 644 15.95 13.08 -10.31
CA ALA A 644 14.91 13.55 -9.42
C ALA A 644 13.57 13.66 -10.15
N GLU A 645 12.49 13.44 -9.43
CA GLU A 645 11.15 13.79 -9.88
C GLU A 645 10.98 15.30 -9.65
N GLU A 646 10.69 16.06 -10.69
CA GLU A 646 10.51 17.50 -10.62
C GLU A 646 9.06 17.90 -10.82
N SER A 647 8.61 19.00 -10.22
CA SER A 647 7.26 19.49 -10.44
C SER A 647 7.18 21.01 -10.47
N ASP A 648 6.28 21.49 -11.32
CA ASP A 648 5.81 22.86 -11.39
C ASP A 648 4.41 22.94 -10.77
N ASN A 649 4.27 23.80 -9.77
CA ASN A 649 3.01 23.98 -9.04
C ASN A 649 2.52 25.41 -9.21
N THR A 650 1.27 25.58 -9.60
CA THR A 650 0.59 26.86 -9.70
C THR A 650 -0.69 26.84 -8.89
N SER A 651 -0.94 27.86 -8.10
CA SER A 651 -2.23 28.04 -7.44
C SER A 651 -2.72 29.49 -7.52
N ILE A 652 -4.04 29.63 -7.61
CA ILE A 652 -4.75 30.92 -7.59
C ILE A 652 -5.95 30.77 -6.66
N GLY A 653 -6.09 31.68 -5.69
CA GLY A 653 -7.15 31.61 -4.71
C GLY A 653 -7.80 32.94 -4.37
N LEU A 654 -9.03 32.81 -3.89
CA LEU A 654 -9.80 33.90 -3.31
C LEU A 654 -10.19 33.56 -1.88
N VAL A 655 -10.04 34.52 -0.98
CA VAL A 655 -10.57 34.44 0.37
C VAL A 655 -11.60 35.55 0.53
N LEU A 656 -12.85 35.15 0.79
CA LEU A 656 -13.96 36.05 0.99
C LEU A 656 -14.37 36.04 2.45
N THR A 657 -14.45 37.21 3.06
CA THR A 657 -14.96 37.43 4.43
C THR A 657 -16.12 38.42 4.38
N PRO A 658 -17.26 38.04 3.77
CA PRO A 658 -18.39 38.95 3.56
C PRO A 658 -19.05 39.42 4.88
N MET A 659 -18.83 38.67 5.97
CA MET A 659 -19.24 38.92 7.33
C MET A 659 -18.13 38.46 8.29
N ASP A 660 -18.05 39.05 9.47
CA ASP A 660 -16.98 38.72 10.45
C ASP A 660 -16.94 37.26 10.86
N ASN A 661 -18.03 36.56 10.70
CA ASN A 661 -18.19 35.14 11.10
C ASN A 661 -18.31 34.17 9.91
N LEU A 662 -18.05 34.62 8.66
CA LEU A 662 -18.08 33.76 7.47
C LEU A 662 -16.80 33.93 6.65
N ILE A 663 -16.08 32.84 6.47
CA ILE A 663 -14.94 32.76 5.57
C ILE A 663 -15.24 31.76 4.47
N VAL A 664 -15.03 32.16 3.22
CA VAL A 664 -15.10 31.27 2.06
C VAL A 664 -13.76 31.32 1.32
N THR A 665 -13.17 30.15 1.08
CA THR A 665 -11.94 30.01 0.30
C THR A 665 -12.23 29.24 -0.99
N LEU A 666 -11.66 29.70 -2.08
CA LEU A 666 -11.74 29.09 -3.40
C LEU A 666 -10.32 29.06 -3.95
N ASP A 667 -9.74 27.89 -4.16
CA ASP A 667 -8.39 27.73 -4.66
C ASP A 667 -8.39 26.79 -5.87
N ALA A 668 -7.99 27.31 -7.03
CA ALA A 668 -7.71 26.50 -8.21
C ALA A 668 -6.21 26.26 -8.28
N TRP A 669 -5.82 25.04 -8.62
CA TRP A 669 -4.42 24.64 -8.60
C TRP A 669 -4.09 23.63 -9.70
N THR A 670 -2.83 23.65 -10.13
CA THR A 670 -2.25 22.71 -11.10
C THR A 670 -0.91 22.24 -10.59
N ILE A 671 -0.65 20.95 -10.71
CA ILE A 671 0.62 20.29 -10.44
C ILE A 671 1.03 19.54 -11.71
N GLU A 672 2.12 19.94 -12.30
CA GLU A 672 2.76 19.24 -13.42
C GLU A 672 4.03 18.59 -12.89
N LYS A 673 4.09 17.27 -12.88
CA LYS A 673 5.19 16.47 -12.35
C LYS A 673 5.84 15.66 -13.44
N ASP A 674 7.10 15.90 -13.71
CA ASP A 674 7.91 15.15 -14.66
C ASP A 674 8.86 14.18 -13.96
N GLY A 675 9.30 13.17 -14.68
CA GLY A 675 10.28 12.22 -14.18
C GLY A 675 9.80 11.31 -13.05
N THR A 676 8.49 11.14 -12.84
CA THR A 676 7.98 10.22 -11.80
C THR A 676 8.63 8.85 -11.94
N ILE A 677 9.30 8.38 -10.88
CA ILE A 677 9.96 7.08 -10.89
C ILE A 677 8.90 5.97 -10.82
N GLY A 678 8.85 5.18 -11.88
CA GLY A 678 7.86 4.14 -12.07
C GLY A 678 8.40 2.93 -12.80
N LEU A 679 7.49 2.06 -13.20
CA LEU A 679 7.78 0.84 -13.95
C LEU A 679 6.88 0.75 -15.18
N PHE A 680 7.44 0.28 -16.30
CA PHE A 680 6.62 -0.01 -17.48
C PHE A 680 5.56 -1.08 -17.18
N GLY A 681 5.90 -2.05 -16.36
CA GLY A 681 5.00 -3.09 -15.87
C GLY A 681 5.03 -4.35 -16.72
N ARG A 682 4.97 -5.52 -16.04
CA ARG A 682 4.99 -6.83 -16.70
C ARG A 682 3.92 -6.98 -17.78
N ALA A 683 2.68 -6.56 -17.45
CA ALA A 683 1.56 -6.67 -18.38
C ALA A 683 1.80 -5.86 -19.66
N ASN A 684 2.22 -4.60 -19.52
CA ASN A 684 2.53 -3.74 -20.66
C ASN A 684 3.70 -4.31 -21.48
N GLN A 685 4.72 -4.88 -20.81
CA GLN A 685 5.86 -5.48 -21.47
C GLN A 685 5.46 -6.71 -22.32
N THR A 686 4.53 -7.53 -21.85
CA THR A 686 4.01 -8.65 -22.65
C THR A 686 3.18 -8.17 -23.84
N VAL A 687 2.48 -7.03 -23.71
CA VAL A 687 1.80 -6.39 -24.85
C VAL A 687 2.81 -5.84 -25.86
N ASN A 688 3.92 -5.25 -25.37
CA ASN A 688 4.98 -4.75 -26.24
C ASN A 688 5.65 -5.89 -27.01
N ASP A 689 5.96 -7.01 -26.34
CA ASP A 689 6.49 -8.21 -27.00
C ASP A 689 5.53 -8.73 -28.08
N MET A 690 4.23 -8.79 -27.82
CA MET A 690 3.20 -9.10 -28.81
C MET A 690 3.25 -8.15 -29.99
N LEU A 691 3.29 -6.85 -29.73
CA LEU A 691 3.34 -5.81 -30.78
C LEU A 691 4.55 -5.98 -31.69
N LEU A 692 5.73 -6.15 -31.10
CA LEU A 692 6.99 -6.33 -31.85
C LEU A 692 6.96 -7.60 -32.70
N ARG A 693 6.37 -8.70 -32.20
CA ARG A 693 6.19 -9.95 -32.95
C ARG A 693 5.24 -9.79 -34.13
N ILE A 694 4.13 -9.07 -33.94
CA ILE A 694 3.20 -8.75 -35.04
C ILE A 694 3.89 -7.89 -36.11
N GLN A 695 4.68 -6.89 -35.69
CA GLN A 695 5.41 -6.02 -36.63
C GLN A 695 6.52 -6.76 -37.40
N ASN A 696 7.22 -7.68 -36.75
CA ASN A 696 8.26 -8.49 -37.39
C ASN A 696 7.66 -9.58 -38.32
N GLY A 697 6.46 -10.04 -38.01
CA GLY A 697 5.83 -11.16 -38.71
C GLY A 697 6.71 -12.41 -38.67
N THR A 698 6.94 -13.04 -39.83
CA THR A 698 7.85 -14.18 -40.01
C THR A 698 9.19 -13.78 -40.61
N THR A 699 9.49 -12.50 -40.66
CA THR A 699 10.75 -11.98 -41.20
C THR A 699 11.85 -12.15 -40.13
N SER A 700 12.97 -12.75 -40.54
CA SER A 700 14.16 -12.90 -39.69
C SER A 700 13.94 -13.74 -38.41
N CYS A 701 13.10 -14.77 -38.41
CA CYS A 701 12.87 -15.63 -37.25
C CYS A 701 14.14 -16.24 -36.63
N ASP A 702 15.18 -16.48 -37.44
CA ASP A 702 16.46 -16.99 -36.94
C ASP A 702 17.21 -16.00 -36.03
N THR A 703 16.85 -14.71 -36.08
CA THR A 703 17.54 -13.67 -35.32
C THR A 703 16.61 -12.85 -34.44
N PHE A 704 15.28 -12.96 -34.61
CA PHE A 704 14.29 -12.18 -33.86
C PHE A 704 13.91 -12.88 -32.56
N ALA A 705 14.23 -12.25 -31.44
CA ALA A 705 13.95 -12.78 -30.10
C ALA A 705 12.73 -12.14 -29.41
N GLY A 706 11.98 -11.27 -30.10
CA GLY A 706 10.90 -10.48 -29.50
C GLY A 706 11.42 -9.26 -28.74
N ASP A 707 10.67 -8.87 -27.72
CA ASP A 707 11.12 -7.82 -26.80
C ASP A 707 12.34 -8.34 -26.00
N PRO A 708 13.49 -7.64 -26.00
CA PRO A 708 14.69 -8.11 -25.31
C PRO A 708 14.52 -8.16 -23.78
N LEU A 709 13.52 -7.44 -23.22
CA LEU A 709 13.20 -7.42 -21.80
C LEU A 709 12.26 -8.59 -21.42
N VAL A 710 11.67 -9.28 -22.39
CA VAL A 710 10.84 -10.48 -22.18
C VAL A 710 11.66 -11.72 -22.50
N VAL A 711 12.24 -12.30 -21.45
CA VAL A 711 13.09 -13.49 -21.59
C VAL A 711 12.22 -14.74 -21.62
N ARG A 712 12.34 -15.51 -22.67
CA ARG A 712 11.51 -16.69 -22.96
C ARG A 712 12.29 -17.99 -22.99
N GLU A 713 11.58 -19.10 -22.80
CA GLU A 713 12.04 -20.44 -23.15
C GLU A 713 12.16 -20.59 -24.68
N ALA A 714 12.86 -21.63 -25.12
CA ALA A 714 12.83 -22.00 -26.52
C ALA A 714 11.41 -22.42 -26.95
N ALA A 715 11.06 -22.19 -28.20
CA ALA A 715 9.80 -22.67 -28.73
C ALA A 715 9.75 -24.20 -28.77
N ASP A 716 8.57 -24.77 -28.52
CA ASP A 716 8.33 -26.17 -28.79
C ASP A 716 8.18 -26.44 -30.31
N ASP A 717 8.82 -27.48 -30.82
CA ASP A 717 8.74 -27.87 -32.24
C ASP A 717 7.30 -28.28 -32.65
N GLY A 718 6.48 -28.69 -31.68
CA GLY A 718 5.07 -29.07 -31.90
C GLY A 718 4.18 -27.92 -32.31
N ASP A 719 4.48 -26.70 -31.85
CA ASP A 719 3.68 -25.50 -32.09
C ASP A 719 4.06 -24.73 -33.36
N ALA A 720 5.12 -25.12 -34.06
CA ALA A 720 5.64 -24.37 -35.19
C ALA A 720 4.59 -24.05 -36.28
N ALA A 721 3.64 -24.96 -36.50
CA ALA A 721 2.57 -24.78 -37.47
C ALA A 721 1.57 -23.68 -37.04
N ALA A 722 1.23 -23.58 -35.77
CA ALA A 722 0.34 -22.57 -35.22
C ALA A 722 0.97 -21.17 -35.31
N PHE A 723 2.26 -21.05 -34.97
CA PHE A 723 3.00 -19.79 -35.11
C PHE A 723 3.08 -19.32 -36.55
N ALA A 724 3.43 -20.25 -37.48
CA ALA A 724 3.49 -19.94 -38.91
C ALA A 724 2.14 -19.48 -39.46
N ALA A 725 1.05 -20.13 -39.06
CA ALA A 725 -0.29 -19.76 -39.47
C ALA A 725 -0.78 -18.43 -38.86
N ALA A 726 -0.33 -18.11 -37.65
CA ALA A 726 -0.56 -16.80 -37.04
C ALA A 726 0.32 -15.69 -37.63
N GLY A 727 1.32 -16.05 -38.45
CA GLY A 727 2.21 -15.10 -39.12
C GLY A 727 3.25 -14.49 -38.20
N VAL A 728 3.66 -15.16 -37.13
CA VAL A 728 4.69 -14.73 -36.18
C VAL A 728 5.78 -15.78 -36.00
N CYS A 729 6.95 -15.35 -35.57
CA CYS A 729 8.05 -16.25 -35.26
C CYS A 729 7.74 -17.08 -34.01
N PRO A 730 8.15 -18.37 -33.95
CA PRO A 730 7.93 -19.24 -32.79
C PRO A 730 8.61 -18.70 -31.51
N PHE A 731 7.99 -18.95 -30.35
CA PHE A 731 8.50 -18.61 -29.02
C PHE A 731 7.96 -19.56 -27.98
N GLY A 732 8.68 -19.70 -26.84
CA GLY A 732 8.23 -20.46 -25.68
C GLY A 732 7.63 -19.60 -24.58
N ALA A 733 7.32 -20.19 -23.45
CA ALA A 733 6.81 -19.51 -22.26
C ALA A 733 7.78 -18.45 -21.74
N ILE A 734 7.26 -17.44 -21.06
CA ILE A 734 8.06 -16.38 -20.45
C ILE A 734 8.74 -16.91 -19.19
N LYS A 735 10.08 -16.87 -19.14
CA LYS A 735 10.88 -17.14 -17.94
C LYS A 735 10.74 -16.00 -16.92
N TYR A 736 10.98 -14.79 -17.39
CA TYR A 736 10.81 -13.56 -16.61
C TYR A 736 10.77 -12.35 -17.54
N VAL A 737 10.26 -11.24 -16.96
CA VAL A 737 10.29 -9.92 -17.57
C VAL A 737 11.29 -9.07 -16.77
N GLN A 738 12.34 -8.55 -17.45
CA GLN A 738 13.20 -7.52 -16.88
C GLN A 738 12.46 -6.19 -16.95
N ASN A 739 12.27 -5.54 -15.81
CA ASN A 739 11.48 -4.30 -15.72
C ASN A 739 12.06 -3.44 -14.61
N ASP A 740 13.04 -2.59 -14.98
CA ASP A 740 13.79 -1.74 -14.07
C ASP A 740 13.09 -0.40 -13.85
N TYR A 741 13.45 0.30 -12.78
CA TYR A 741 12.93 1.62 -12.47
C TYR A 741 13.37 2.63 -13.53
N THR A 742 12.44 3.52 -13.90
CA THR A 742 12.68 4.57 -14.89
C THR A 742 11.92 5.84 -14.55
N ASN A 743 12.44 6.97 -14.97
CA ASN A 743 11.72 8.23 -14.93
C ASN A 743 10.65 8.27 -16.04
N MET A 744 9.41 8.42 -15.66
CA MET A 744 8.23 8.45 -16.55
C MET A 744 7.99 9.88 -17.06
N ALA A 745 7.18 10.01 -18.10
CA ALA A 745 6.79 11.31 -18.62
C ALA A 745 5.86 12.08 -17.68
N LEU A 746 5.56 13.30 -18.07
CA LEU A 746 4.75 14.28 -17.35
C LEU A 746 3.44 13.70 -16.83
N ARG A 747 3.17 13.90 -15.55
CA ARG A 747 1.87 13.74 -14.90
C ARG A 747 1.27 15.10 -14.64
N THR A 748 0.04 15.32 -15.06
CA THR A 748 -0.69 16.56 -14.82
C THR A 748 -1.88 16.29 -13.91
N ILE A 749 -1.99 17.06 -12.83
CA ILE A 749 -3.11 17.00 -11.89
C ILE A 749 -3.63 18.42 -11.71
N GLU A 750 -4.92 18.61 -11.94
CA GLU A 750 -5.59 19.91 -11.80
C GLU A 750 -6.85 19.75 -10.95
N GLY A 751 -7.16 20.78 -10.19
CA GLY A 751 -8.35 20.74 -9.35
C GLY A 751 -8.65 22.06 -8.68
N MET A 752 -9.70 22.01 -7.86
CA MET A 752 -10.18 23.13 -7.07
C MET A 752 -10.51 22.68 -5.65
N ASP A 753 -10.07 23.46 -4.66
CA ASP A 753 -10.44 23.31 -3.27
C ASP A 753 -11.41 24.42 -2.86
N VAL A 754 -12.48 24.03 -2.15
CA VAL A 754 -13.50 24.95 -1.63
C VAL A 754 -13.59 24.78 -0.12
N GLY A 755 -13.42 25.87 0.63
CA GLY A 755 -13.60 25.91 2.09
C GLY A 755 -14.69 26.90 2.48
N ILE A 756 -15.59 26.51 3.37
CA ILE A 756 -16.58 27.39 3.99
C ILE A 756 -16.52 27.21 5.51
N TYR A 757 -16.29 28.29 6.21
CA TYR A 757 -16.20 28.35 7.67
C TYR A 757 -17.20 29.39 8.15
N TYR A 758 -18.17 28.95 8.96
CA TYR A 758 -19.23 29.82 9.43
C TYR A 758 -19.50 29.60 10.92
N ASP A 759 -19.24 30.62 11.72
CA ASP A 759 -19.49 30.66 13.15
C ASP A 759 -20.77 31.45 13.44
N LEU A 760 -21.70 30.84 14.15
CA LEU A 760 -23.02 31.43 14.43
C LEU A 760 -23.34 31.34 15.93
N GLU A 761 -23.31 32.49 16.61
CA GLU A 761 -23.77 32.60 17.98
C GLU A 761 -25.27 32.82 18.05
N THR A 762 -25.98 32.01 18.83
CA THR A 762 -27.44 32.10 19.00
C THR A 762 -27.87 31.94 20.47
N ALA A 763 -29.09 32.30 20.78
CA ALA A 763 -29.70 31.99 22.08
C ALA A 763 -29.82 30.47 22.36
N TYR A 764 -29.71 29.65 21.35
CA TYR A 764 -29.78 28.18 21.44
C TYR A 764 -28.40 27.54 21.59
N GLY A 765 -27.33 28.31 21.54
CA GLY A 765 -25.94 27.88 21.60
C GLY A 765 -25.16 28.37 20.38
N ASP A 766 -23.87 28.05 20.37
CA ASP A 766 -22.92 28.44 19.36
C ASP A 766 -22.76 27.32 18.36
N PHE A 767 -22.86 27.62 17.06
CA PHE A 767 -22.70 26.68 15.96
C PHE A 767 -21.43 27.00 15.17
N ASP A 768 -20.62 26.00 14.89
CA ASP A 768 -19.48 26.05 13.96
C ASP A 768 -19.80 25.12 12.79
N LEU A 769 -19.90 25.69 11.59
CA LEU A 769 -20.11 24.93 10.37
C LEU A 769 -18.86 25.03 9.51
N ARG A 770 -18.33 23.88 9.11
CA ARG A 770 -17.18 23.77 8.20
C ARG A 770 -17.52 22.84 7.06
N TYR A 771 -17.27 23.31 5.86
CA TYR A 771 -17.30 22.51 4.65
C TYR A 771 -15.95 22.61 3.96
N ILE A 772 -15.39 21.47 3.56
CA ILE A 772 -14.20 21.37 2.71
C ILE A 772 -14.52 20.40 1.60
N GLY A 773 -14.34 20.84 0.36
CA GLY A 773 -14.54 20.03 -0.84
C GLY A 773 -13.31 20.15 -1.73
N THR A 774 -12.82 19.00 -2.18
CA THR A 774 -11.77 18.88 -3.20
C THR A 774 -12.38 18.30 -4.46
N PHE A 775 -12.16 18.98 -5.58
CA PHE A 775 -12.63 18.59 -6.90
C PHE A 775 -11.42 18.42 -7.81
N LEU A 776 -11.23 17.24 -8.36
CA LEU A 776 -10.23 16.97 -9.39
C LEU A 776 -10.88 17.15 -10.77
N ASP A 777 -10.22 17.87 -11.64
CA ASP A 777 -10.65 18.11 -13.02
C ASP A 777 -9.80 17.31 -14.02
N THR A 778 -8.52 17.17 -13.71
CA THR A 778 -7.56 16.42 -14.53
C THR A 778 -6.70 15.52 -13.62
N PHE A 779 -6.49 14.29 -14.04
CA PHE A 779 -5.48 13.39 -13.50
C PHE A 779 -4.93 12.54 -14.66
N GLU A 780 -3.89 13.03 -15.31
CA GLU A 780 -3.35 12.45 -16.54
C GLU A 780 -1.89 12.06 -16.38
N GLN A 781 -1.54 10.87 -16.84
CA GLN A 781 -0.16 10.41 -17.00
C GLN A 781 0.15 10.32 -18.50
N LYS A 782 0.99 11.20 -19.02
CA LYS A 782 1.37 11.16 -20.43
C LYS A 782 2.17 9.90 -20.75
N ALA A 783 1.91 9.36 -21.93
CA ALA A 783 2.70 8.27 -22.48
C ALA A 783 3.94 8.81 -23.18
N SER A 784 5.11 8.20 -22.95
CA SER A 784 6.36 8.47 -23.67
C SER A 784 7.06 7.18 -24.03
N GLY A 785 8.06 7.22 -24.91
CA GLY A 785 8.84 6.04 -25.27
C GLY A 785 7.99 4.84 -25.71
N GLU A 786 8.20 3.69 -25.11
CA GLU A 786 7.49 2.44 -25.42
C GLU A 786 5.98 2.56 -25.15
N PHE A 787 5.58 3.32 -24.15
CA PHE A 787 4.18 3.58 -23.86
C PHE A 787 3.46 4.33 -24.97
N ALA A 788 4.09 5.36 -25.53
CA ALA A 788 3.53 6.09 -26.67
C ALA A 788 3.39 5.19 -27.89
N ALA A 789 4.34 4.26 -28.08
CA ALA A 789 4.28 3.27 -29.15
C ALA A 789 3.11 2.29 -28.96
N LEU A 790 2.89 1.80 -27.72
CA LEU A 790 1.76 0.94 -27.39
C LEU A 790 0.41 1.66 -27.57
N GLN A 791 0.32 2.90 -27.11
CA GLN A 791 -0.90 3.70 -27.29
C GLN A 791 -1.22 3.94 -28.76
N ALA A 792 -0.21 4.33 -29.56
CA ALA A 792 -0.35 4.50 -31.00
C ALA A 792 -0.76 3.19 -31.72
N ALA A 793 -0.20 2.06 -31.28
CA ALA A 793 -0.58 0.73 -31.81
C ALA A 793 -2.02 0.37 -31.46
N LYS A 794 -2.49 0.73 -30.26
CA LYS A 794 -3.88 0.54 -29.83
C LYS A 794 -4.84 1.44 -30.62
N ASP A 795 -4.50 2.70 -30.79
CA ASP A 795 -5.28 3.67 -31.55
C ASP A 795 -5.40 3.29 -33.05
N SER A 796 -4.36 2.69 -33.61
CA SER A 796 -4.36 2.16 -34.98
C SER A 796 -5.02 0.79 -35.13
N GLY A 797 -5.38 0.13 -34.03
CA GLY A 797 -5.99 -1.20 -34.01
C GLY A 797 -5.01 -2.35 -34.21
N LEU A 798 -3.67 -2.11 -34.19
CA LEU A 798 -2.65 -3.16 -34.18
C LEU A 798 -2.69 -3.94 -32.86
N VAL A 799 -2.88 -3.25 -31.75
CA VAL A 799 -3.20 -3.85 -30.45
C VAL A 799 -4.73 -3.81 -30.30
N PRO A 800 -5.40 -4.96 -30.06
CA PRO A 800 -6.84 -5.01 -29.87
C PRO A 800 -7.30 -4.10 -28.72
N ALA A 801 -8.44 -3.41 -28.90
CA ALA A 801 -9.00 -2.51 -27.89
C ALA A 801 -9.29 -3.21 -26.55
N SER A 802 -9.52 -4.53 -26.57
CA SER A 802 -9.76 -5.36 -25.38
C SER A 802 -8.50 -5.59 -24.53
N ILE A 803 -7.31 -5.40 -25.10
CA ILE A 803 -6.05 -5.56 -24.35
C ILE A 803 -5.78 -4.30 -23.53
N PRO A 804 -5.71 -4.40 -22.20
CA PRO A 804 -5.46 -3.25 -21.34
C PRO A 804 -4.00 -2.78 -21.45
N ILE A 805 -3.81 -1.46 -21.41
CA ILE A 805 -2.52 -0.80 -21.14
C ILE A 805 -2.73 -0.01 -19.86
N SER A 806 -1.94 -0.29 -18.84
CA SER A 806 -2.13 0.26 -17.51
C SER A 806 -1.19 1.42 -17.22
N GLY A 807 -1.60 2.35 -16.36
CA GLY A 807 -0.76 3.38 -15.78
C GLY A 807 -0.59 4.66 -16.61
N PHE A 808 -1.35 4.84 -17.70
CA PHE A 808 -1.28 6.02 -18.57
C PHE A 808 -2.63 6.52 -19.01
N GLY A 809 -2.58 7.72 -19.66
CA GLY A 809 -3.72 8.44 -20.17
C GLY A 809 -4.46 9.10 -19.02
N ASP A 810 -5.75 9.31 -19.22
CA ASP A 810 -6.64 9.85 -18.22
C ASP A 810 -6.91 8.80 -17.13
N LEU A 811 -6.52 9.11 -15.90
CA LEU A 811 -6.70 8.27 -14.72
C LEU A 811 -7.81 8.81 -13.78
N LEU A 812 -8.40 9.96 -14.10
CA LEU A 812 -9.47 10.56 -13.32
C LEU A 812 -10.70 9.65 -13.28
N GLY A 813 -11.29 9.48 -12.11
CA GLY A 813 -12.44 8.63 -11.92
C GLY A 813 -12.15 7.13 -12.13
N LYS A 814 -10.90 6.69 -11.99
CA LYS A 814 -10.47 5.30 -12.17
C LYS A 814 -9.69 4.79 -10.97
N ASP A 815 -9.87 3.51 -10.65
CA ASP A 815 -9.12 2.74 -9.66
C ASP A 815 -8.88 3.46 -8.32
N GLY A 816 -9.93 4.16 -7.85
CA GLY A 816 -9.94 4.86 -6.57
C GLY A 816 -9.54 6.34 -6.63
N VAL A 817 -9.15 6.85 -7.79
CA VAL A 817 -8.95 8.30 -7.98
C VAL A 817 -10.33 8.96 -8.15
N TYR A 818 -10.88 9.51 -7.06
CA TYR A 818 -12.18 10.19 -7.12
C TYR A 818 -12.06 11.52 -7.86
N ASP A 819 -13.14 11.91 -8.56
CA ASP A 819 -13.30 13.28 -9.08
C ASP A 819 -13.65 14.29 -7.97
N ASN A 820 -14.24 13.83 -6.86
CA ASN A 820 -14.60 14.71 -5.74
C ASN A 820 -14.58 14.00 -4.39
N LYS A 821 -14.23 14.78 -3.33
CA LYS A 821 -14.32 14.36 -1.92
C LYS A 821 -14.81 15.55 -1.10
N HIS A 822 -15.74 15.30 -0.18
CA HIS A 822 -16.36 16.36 0.62
C HIS A 822 -16.38 15.99 2.08
N THR A 823 -16.06 16.96 2.93
CA THR A 823 -16.21 16.87 4.39
C THR A 823 -17.09 18.01 4.87
N VAL A 824 -18.14 17.71 5.62
CA VAL A 824 -19.01 18.68 6.29
C VAL A 824 -18.94 18.41 7.76
N ARG A 825 -18.68 19.44 8.57
CA ARG A 825 -18.78 19.38 10.01
C ARG A 825 -19.74 20.47 10.51
N VAL A 826 -20.67 20.06 11.37
CA VAL A 826 -21.51 20.97 12.15
C VAL A 826 -21.29 20.67 13.61
N SER A 827 -20.76 21.63 14.36
CA SER A 827 -20.59 21.54 15.81
C SER A 827 -21.52 22.53 16.50
N TRP A 828 -22.00 22.14 17.66
CA TRP A 828 -22.87 22.92 18.51
C TRP A 828 -22.41 22.85 19.97
N ASP A 829 -22.29 23.99 20.62
CA ASP A 829 -21.91 24.08 22.00
C ASP A 829 -22.90 25.00 22.78
N LYS A 830 -23.35 24.54 23.95
CA LYS A 830 -24.19 25.29 24.85
C LYS A 830 -23.93 24.97 26.32
N GLY A 831 -23.24 25.83 27.00
CA GLY A 831 -22.88 25.62 28.39
C GLY A 831 -22.05 24.35 28.57
N PRO A 832 -22.50 23.36 29.36
CA PRO A 832 -21.75 22.12 29.53
C PRO A 832 -21.96 21.09 28.40
N TYR A 833 -22.85 21.31 27.44
CA TYR A 833 -23.21 20.38 26.38
C TYR A 833 -22.53 20.76 25.08
N GLY A 834 -22.01 19.76 24.38
CA GLY A 834 -21.51 19.87 23.02
C GLY A 834 -21.99 18.73 22.16
N ALA A 835 -22.20 19.00 20.86
CA ALA A 835 -22.50 17.99 19.87
C ALA A 835 -21.78 18.32 18.55
N SER A 836 -21.38 17.32 17.78
CA SER A 836 -20.78 17.51 16.46
C SER A 836 -21.23 16.39 15.53
N LEU A 837 -21.66 16.76 14.33
CA LEU A 837 -21.95 15.86 13.21
C LEU A 837 -20.90 16.09 12.12
N VAL A 838 -20.25 15.04 11.68
CA VAL A 838 -19.30 15.05 10.55
C VAL A 838 -19.83 14.14 9.46
N ALA A 839 -19.93 14.65 8.24
CA ALA A 839 -20.25 13.83 7.08
C ALA A 839 -19.07 13.82 6.10
N LEU A 840 -18.69 12.64 5.63
CA LEU A 840 -17.63 12.41 4.65
C LEU A 840 -18.24 11.74 3.42
N LYS A 841 -18.07 12.35 2.26
CA LYS A 841 -18.49 11.79 0.97
C LYS A 841 -17.26 11.58 0.09
N LYS A 842 -17.12 10.37 -0.47
CA LYS A 842 -16.12 9.98 -1.46
C LYS A 842 -16.83 9.69 -2.79
N GLY A 843 -16.29 10.21 -3.90
CA GLY A 843 -16.85 10.05 -5.25
C GLY A 843 -16.83 8.59 -5.75
N SER A 844 -17.47 8.34 -6.87
CA SER A 844 -17.41 7.05 -7.56
C SER A 844 -16.21 6.95 -8.48
N PHE A 845 -15.83 5.71 -8.86
CA PHE A 845 -14.77 5.47 -9.83
C PHE A 845 -14.98 4.16 -10.60
N GLU A 846 -14.44 4.08 -11.82
CA GLU A 846 -14.37 2.85 -12.62
C GLU A 846 -13.26 1.93 -12.10
N GLN A 847 -13.53 0.64 -11.96
CA GLN A 847 -12.51 -0.37 -11.70
C GLN A 847 -12.00 -0.93 -13.02
N THR A 848 -10.84 -0.47 -13.48
CA THR A 848 -10.34 -0.74 -14.85
C THR A 848 -9.83 -2.17 -15.02
N SER A 849 -9.44 -2.86 -13.96
CA SER A 849 -9.01 -4.27 -13.97
C SER A 849 -10.10 -5.21 -14.49
N LEU A 850 -11.36 -4.82 -14.43
CA LEU A 850 -12.50 -5.65 -14.84
C LEU A 850 -12.84 -5.58 -16.33
N GLY A 851 -12.29 -4.64 -17.08
CA GLY A 851 -12.69 -4.43 -18.48
C GLY A 851 -14.14 -3.95 -18.61
N LYS A 852 -14.84 -4.35 -19.68
CA LYS A 852 -16.25 -3.94 -19.93
C LYS A 852 -17.13 -5.11 -20.35
N ILE A 853 -18.33 -5.22 -19.77
CA ILE A 853 -19.36 -6.18 -20.19
C ILE A 853 -20.41 -5.44 -21.02
N GLY A 854 -20.61 -5.84 -22.28
CA GLY A 854 -21.56 -5.16 -23.17
C GLY A 854 -21.25 -3.67 -23.38
N GLY A 855 -19.99 -3.27 -23.29
CA GLY A 855 -19.55 -1.87 -23.38
C GLY A 855 -19.66 -1.09 -22.06
N VAL A 856 -20.18 -1.70 -20.99
CA VAL A 856 -20.39 -1.06 -19.68
C VAL A 856 -19.22 -1.39 -18.75
N ALA A 857 -18.57 -0.37 -18.19
CA ALA A 857 -17.55 -0.52 -17.16
C ALA A 857 -18.18 -0.84 -15.79
N TYR A 858 -17.43 -1.47 -14.90
CA TYR A 858 -17.84 -1.60 -13.51
C TYR A 858 -17.48 -0.33 -12.74
N VAL A 859 -18.49 0.30 -12.15
CA VAL A 859 -18.32 1.52 -11.35
C VAL A 859 -18.53 1.18 -9.87
N VAL A 860 -17.52 1.47 -9.05
CA VAL A 860 -17.62 1.49 -7.60
C VAL A 860 -18.38 2.76 -7.21
N PRO A 861 -19.57 2.66 -6.62
CA PRO A 861 -20.41 3.83 -6.38
C PRO A 861 -19.89 4.74 -5.26
N THR A 862 -20.42 5.94 -5.21
CA THR A 862 -20.17 6.92 -4.14
C THR A 862 -20.51 6.34 -2.76
N MET A 863 -19.67 6.64 -1.75
CA MET A 863 -19.92 6.31 -0.35
C MET A 863 -20.02 7.59 0.49
N THR A 864 -21.00 7.62 1.40
CA THR A 864 -21.15 8.72 2.36
C THR A 864 -21.31 8.15 3.76
N THR A 865 -20.50 8.61 4.70
CA THR A 865 -20.58 8.23 6.12
C THR A 865 -20.85 9.44 6.99
N MET A 866 -21.53 9.24 8.12
CA MET A 866 -21.81 10.29 9.10
C MET A 866 -21.38 9.87 10.51
N ASP A 867 -20.67 10.75 11.19
CA ASP A 867 -20.22 10.54 12.57
C ASP A 867 -20.91 11.53 13.50
N LEU A 868 -21.54 11.07 14.57
CA LEU A 868 -22.15 11.89 15.61
C LEU A 868 -21.35 11.78 16.90
N THR A 869 -20.96 12.92 17.46
CA THR A 869 -20.31 13.02 18.78
C THR A 869 -21.13 13.90 19.70
N MET A 870 -21.30 13.50 20.96
CA MET A 870 -21.94 14.27 22.01
C MET A 870 -21.00 14.36 23.21
N SER A 871 -20.96 15.50 23.89
CA SER A 871 -20.11 15.72 25.07
C SER A 871 -20.85 16.43 26.18
N TYR A 872 -20.42 16.15 27.41
CA TYR A 872 -20.92 16.80 28.60
C TYR A 872 -19.78 17.12 29.56
N ASP A 873 -19.64 18.39 29.89
CA ASP A 873 -18.68 18.92 30.86
C ASP A 873 -19.29 18.96 32.28
N PHE A 874 -18.58 18.42 33.26
CA PHE A 874 -19.04 18.36 34.63
C PHE A 874 -17.85 18.42 35.60
N SER A 875 -18.16 18.44 36.90
CA SER A 875 -17.13 18.36 37.94
C SER A 875 -17.15 16.99 38.60
N LEU A 876 -16.00 16.33 38.60
CA LEU A 876 -15.78 15.05 39.28
C LEU A 876 -14.85 15.28 40.47
N SER A 877 -15.36 15.16 41.69
CA SER A 877 -14.58 15.41 42.92
C SER A 877 -13.84 16.75 42.95
N GLY A 878 -14.45 17.82 42.38
CA GLY A 878 -13.87 19.13 42.29
C GLY A 878 -12.97 19.39 41.06
N GLN A 879 -12.66 18.39 40.31
CA GLN A 879 -11.84 18.48 39.09
C GLN A 879 -12.73 18.64 37.86
N LYS A 880 -12.18 19.26 36.79
CA LYS A 880 -12.89 19.39 35.52
C LYS A 880 -12.91 18.02 34.84
N ALA A 881 -14.09 17.56 34.46
CA ALA A 881 -14.28 16.31 33.75
C ALA A 881 -15.16 16.52 32.52
N ARG A 882 -14.89 15.75 31.46
CA ARG A 882 -15.70 15.67 30.25
C ARG A 882 -15.94 14.20 29.90
N VAL A 883 -17.20 13.86 29.67
CA VAL A 883 -17.57 12.60 29.05
C VAL A 883 -17.99 12.85 27.61
N ARG A 884 -17.57 11.98 26.69
CA ARG A 884 -18.00 11.99 25.29
C ARG A 884 -18.53 10.62 24.91
N PHE A 885 -19.64 10.62 24.19
CA PHE A 885 -20.20 9.48 23.50
C PHE A 885 -20.25 9.77 22.01
N ALA A 886 -19.83 8.83 21.19
CA ALA A 886 -19.93 9.00 19.75
C ALA A 886 -20.35 7.72 19.04
N VAL A 887 -20.97 7.92 17.88
CA VAL A 887 -21.30 6.90 16.91
C VAL A 887 -20.60 7.28 15.62
N LYS A 888 -19.59 6.52 15.23
CA LYS A 888 -18.97 6.61 13.90
C LYS A 888 -19.83 5.80 12.92
N ASN A 889 -19.96 6.30 11.70
CA ASN A 889 -20.80 5.71 10.65
C ASN A 889 -22.23 5.45 11.15
N LEU A 890 -22.93 6.53 11.51
CA LEU A 890 -24.26 6.53 12.13
C LEU A 890 -25.30 5.71 11.33
N GLU A 891 -25.20 5.72 10.01
CA GLU A 891 -26.12 5.02 9.10
C GLU A 891 -25.72 3.57 8.84
N ASP A 892 -24.59 3.11 9.41
CA ASP A 892 -24.06 1.78 9.21
C ASP A 892 -23.75 1.47 7.73
N GLU A 893 -23.27 2.46 7.01
CA GLU A 893 -22.94 2.33 5.60
C GLU A 893 -21.77 1.36 5.41
N ARG A 894 -21.93 0.41 4.50
CA ARG A 894 -20.88 -0.57 4.17
C ARG A 894 -20.18 -0.16 2.88
N ALA A 895 -18.90 -0.46 2.77
CA ALA A 895 -18.13 -0.14 1.58
C ALA A 895 -18.77 -0.75 0.32
N PRO A 896 -18.77 -0.03 -0.81
CA PRO A 896 -19.28 -0.53 -2.08
C PRO A 896 -18.54 -1.80 -2.52
N THR A 897 -19.28 -2.74 -3.13
CA THR A 897 -18.70 -3.99 -3.65
C THR A 897 -17.70 -3.69 -4.76
N ALA A 898 -16.53 -4.33 -4.71
CA ALA A 898 -15.48 -4.26 -5.73
C ALA A 898 -14.81 -5.63 -5.88
N ASP A 899 -14.15 -5.86 -7.02
CA ASP A 899 -13.32 -7.04 -7.25
C ASP A 899 -11.95 -6.84 -6.57
N ARG A 900 -11.92 -7.02 -5.27
CA ARG A 900 -10.75 -6.95 -4.40
C ARG A 900 -10.86 -7.99 -3.28
N TYR A 901 -9.82 -8.15 -2.47
CA TYR A 901 -9.62 -9.22 -1.47
C TYR A 901 -10.84 -9.60 -0.64
N TYR A 902 -11.47 -8.62 0.03
CA TYR A 902 -12.63 -8.83 0.90
C TYR A 902 -13.93 -8.30 0.26
N GLY A 903 -13.95 -8.10 -1.05
CA GLY A 903 -15.12 -7.66 -1.79
C GLY A 903 -15.35 -6.14 -1.80
N TYR A 904 -14.36 -5.34 -1.38
CA TYR A 904 -14.40 -3.88 -1.43
C TYR A 904 -13.02 -3.28 -1.75
N TYR A 905 -12.99 -2.02 -2.17
CA TYR A 905 -11.75 -1.32 -2.56
C TYR A 905 -11.13 -0.66 -1.30
N ALA A 906 -10.26 -1.39 -0.59
CA ALA A 906 -9.75 -1.00 0.72
C ALA A 906 -8.86 0.25 0.71
N ASP A 907 -8.15 0.53 -0.40
CA ASP A 907 -7.35 1.75 -0.55
C ASP A 907 -8.21 3.02 -0.53
N ALA A 908 -9.48 2.87 -0.94
CA ALA A 908 -10.44 3.96 -1.04
C ALA A 908 -11.43 4.01 0.12
N HIS A 909 -11.82 2.86 0.67
CA HIS A 909 -12.93 2.72 1.62
C HIS A 909 -12.55 1.87 2.84
N GLN A 910 -13.10 2.23 4.01
CA GLN A 910 -13.15 1.34 5.17
C GLN A 910 -14.51 0.63 5.24
N ASP A 911 -14.54 -0.63 5.71
CA ASP A 911 -15.75 -1.46 5.74
C ASP A 911 -16.08 -2.03 7.13
N TYR A 912 -15.78 -1.29 8.19
CA TYR A 912 -16.06 -1.76 9.57
C TYR A 912 -17.51 -1.53 10.03
N GLY A 913 -18.33 -0.82 9.23
CA GLY A 913 -19.69 -0.46 9.65
C GLY A 913 -19.70 0.50 10.84
N ARG A 914 -20.77 0.43 11.63
CA ARG A 914 -20.99 1.33 12.78
C ARG A 914 -20.09 0.98 13.95
N ASN A 915 -19.50 2.04 14.57
CA ASN A 915 -18.67 1.93 15.75
C ASN A 915 -19.14 2.92 16.83
N TYR A 916 -19.16 2.47 18.07
CA TYR A 916 -19.50 3.30 19.22
C TYR A 916 -18.28 3.53 20.07
N TYR A 917 -18.09 4.73 20.61
CA TYR A 917 -17.10 4.95 21.66
C TYR A 917 -17.61 5.80 22.81
N LEU A 918 -17.03 5.56 23.97
CA LEU A 918 -17.21 6.32 25.17
C LEU A 918 -15.83 6.74 25.69
N ASP A 919 -15.61 8.02 25.93
CA ASP A 919 -14.42 8.48 26.62
C ASP A 919 -14.74 9.36 27.83
N LEU A 920 -13.88 9.27 28.83
CA LEU A 920 -13.86 10.12 30.02
C LEU A 920 -12.49 10.78 30.11
N ARG A 921 -12.51 12.12 30.19
CA ARG A 921 -11.33 12.95 30.48
C ARG A 921 -11.49 13.62 31.82
N VAL A 922 -10.46 13.61 32.66
CA VAL A 922 -10.36 14.35 33.92
C VAL A 922 -9.11 15.20 33.89
N SER A 923 -9.23 16.48 34.26
CA SER A 923 -8.11 17.45 34.31
C SER A 923 -7.96 17.97 35.72
N PHE A 924 -6.72 17.93 36.25
CA PHE A 924 -6.31 18.26 37.61
C PHE A 924 -5.51 19.54 37.63
#